data_338741488579300911484e342ab6243f
#
_entry.id   338741488579300911484e342ab6243f
#
_cell.length_a   1.000
_cell.length_b   1.000
_cell.length_c   1.000
_cell.angle_alpha   90.00
_cell.angle_beta   90.00
_cell.angle_gamma   90.00
#
_symmetry.space_group_name_H-M   'P 1'
#
loop_
_entity.id
_entity.type
_entity.pdbx_description
1 polymer ?
#
loop_
_entity_poly.entity_id
_entity_poly.type
_entity_poly.pdbx_seq_one_letter_code
_entity_poly.pdbx_strand_id
1 'polypeptide(L)'
;MIRRLDHITNLAIVGMSVVVPGGGGIDEFGRLVYRGLPVTGHFGETLTLEAAAVQSIRQVCGEARMAIGRVPVVSLSPSLARILQNNGTGSRVQEVSGVSSALAMASDWLESGGEDVVLLAEVQEDPQAVCAVLVAERKSALDNDRPVYALVTGAAETDGPLSAAAISGVLQETRRASGVRPESIGLIEAATLTGAAIRADEADGLLGAFGPQHPLTCALGSSLAGLLGVVKTAWCLSRRVIPGAPGWGGPVQPDAWQRSPFYVPPESRAWFIPANQGKRYAGLNLLATDGSFTHILFCDAPSVAHHRVEAPKQEALRLFPLTANSVGQLLEKMTALQSKLTAGSSLAGAAQNAYRQYLLEKPAAEYVVCLLGQTTDELLREIGFAAKGMLSAFEKQSDWQTPLGSFFTPRPLGKDGKVSFVYPGAFNSYPGVGRDLFYLFPNLYDHISGITGDIGDLLNERLLYPRSMAVLTSVDLTAIEAQLTADPITMLISGSCLAFLYTNVLRNVFEIHPASAFGYSLGEVSMMFASRVWTEADGTSKALRESPLFRTRLTGPQNAVREYWNLPTRSESDPYEALWVNYLLMTGPEKVKEVLLDEPRVYLTHINTPRQVAIGGDPAGCRRVIDRLKCKSLQAPFNYAIHCEPIHSEYDMLTELHSVPVMNQPGMTLYSAATYQPMPIDRQTIAQQIAHELCNCLDFPRLIQLAYNDGARIFVELGAGSNCARWVNDTLQGQPHAAYSINRKGVDDHSSILRLMARMVSQHVPVNLSVLYQD
;
A
#
# COMPACT_ATOMS: atom_id res chain seq x y z
N MET A 1 -27.99 -10.69 -31.84
CA MET A 1 -28.98 -10.93 -30.74
C MET A 1 -28.22 -11.03 -29.45
N ILE A 2 -28.75 -10.51 -28.32
CA ILE A 2 -28.06 -10.67 -27.01
C ILE A 2 -28.54 -11.96 -26.37
N ARG A 3 -27.60 -12.82 -25.98
CA ARG A 3 -27.88 -14.11 -25.34
C ARG A 3 -27.36 -14.09 -23.90
N ARG A 4 -28.20 -14.45 -22.94
CA ARG A 4 -27.79 -14.71 -21.56
C ARG A 4 -27.07 -16.04 -21.44
N LEU A 5 -26.13 -16.09 -20.52
CA LEU A 5 -25.38 -17.29 -20.17
C LEU A 5 -25.66 -17.69 -18.71
N ASP A 6 -26.95 -17.84 -18.35
CA ASP A 6 -27.39 -18.06 -16.96
C ASP A 6 -26.78 -19.32 -16.35
N HIS A 7 -26.53 -20.37 -17.16
CA HIS A 7 -25.95 -21.64 -16.73
C HIS A 7 -24.53 -21.49 -16.12
N ILE A 8 -23.74 -20.52 -16.55
CA ILE A 8 -22.39 -20.34 -15.99
C ILE A 8 -22.35 -19.53 -14.69
N THR A 9 -23.47 -18.96 -14.25
CA THR A 9 -23.50 -18.11 -13.04
C THR A 9 -23.36 -18.88 -11.74
N ASN A 10 -23.43 -20.22 -11.81
CA ASN A 10 -23.24 -21.13 -10.69
C ASN A 10 -21.78 -21.60 -10.52
N LEU A 11 -20.85 -21.02 -11.29
CA LEU A 11 -19.45 -21.42 -11.27
C LEU A 11 -18.62 -20.62 -10.26
N ALA A 12 -17.67 -21.32 -9.65
CA ALA A 12 -16.59 -20.76 -8.82
C ALA A 12 -15.24 -21.09 -9.44
N ILE A 13 -14.32 -20.13 -9.45
CA ILE A 13 -12.92 -20.35 -9.80
C ILE A 13 -12.18 -20.80 -8.53
N VAL A 14 -11.76 -22.07 -8.52
CA VAL A 14 -11.17 -22.73 -7.34
C VAL A 14 -9.68 -23.05 -7.50
N GLY A 15 -9.10 -22.77 -8.65
CA GLY A 15 -7.67 -22.88 -8.90
C GLY A 15 -7.27 -22.09 -10.14
N MET A 16 -6.06 -21.56 -10.13
CA MET A 16 -5.49 -20.80 -11.25
C MET A 16 -4.00 -21.06 -11.36
N SER A 17 -3.52 -21.24 -12.57
CA SER A 17 -2.10 -21.28 -12.88
C SER A 17 -1.82 -20.54 -14.18
N VAL A 18 -0.68 -19.88 -14.22
CA VAL A 18 -0.13 -19.25 -15.42
C VAL A 18 1.35 -19.60 -15.52
N VAL A 19 1.81 -19.91 -16.71
CA VAL A 19 3.24 -19.97 -17.01
C VAL A 19 3.52 -18.94 -18.11
N VAL A 20 4.39 -17.99 -17.77
CA VAL A 20 4.85 -16.94 -18.70
C VAL A 20 6.29 -17.24 -19.18
N PRO A 21 6.74 -16.63 -20.27
CA PRO A 21 8.13 -16.74 -20.70
C PRO A 21 9.12 -16.42 -19.57
N GLY A 22 10.17 -17.24 -19.46
CA GLY A 22 11.10 -17.16 -18.32
C GLY A 22 10.78 -18.12 -17.17
N GLY A 23 9.64 -18.88 -17.26
CA GLY A 23 9.28 -19.93 -16.29
C GLY A 23 8.58 -19.44 -15.03
N GLY A 24 8.17 -18.17 -14.99
CA GLY A 24 7.41 -17.60 -13.86
C GLY A 24 5.98 -18.15 -13.82
N GLY A 25 5.48 -18.41 -12.57
CA GLY A 25 4.11 -18.86 -12.31
C GLY A 25 3.14 -17.73 -12.06
N ILE A 26 2.04 -18.04 -11.35
CA ILE A 26 0.97 -17.08 -11.01
C ILE A 26 1.47 -15.86 -10.21
N ASP A 27 2.49 -16.01 -9.37
CA ASP A 27 3.07 -14.92 -8.59
C ASP A 27 3.83 -13.93 -9.49
N GLU A 28 4.60 -14.43 -10.48
CA GLU A 28 5.27 -13.58 -11.45
C GLU A 28 4.24 -12.87 -12.36
N PHE A 29 3.23 -13.58 -12.82
CA PHE A 29 2.12 -12.99 -13.57
C PHE A 29 1.44 -11.89 -12.75
N GLY A 30 1.13 -12.16 -11.48
CA GLY A 30 0.55 -11.18 -10.56
C GLY A 30 1.44 -9.95 -10.35
N ARG A 31 2.75 -10.14 -10.26
CA ARG A 31 3.72 -9.04 -10.19
C ARG A 31 3.69 -8.18 -11.46
N LEU A 32 3.65 -8.81 -12.64
CA LEU A 32 3.53 -8.08 -13.91
C LEU A 32 2.23 -7.27 -13.96
N VAL A 33 1.09 -7.88 -13.58
CA VAL A 33 -0.21 -7.21 -13.50
C VAL A 33 -0.16 -6.03 -12.51
N TYR A 34 0.39 -6.25 -11.31
CA TYR A 34 0.46 -5.21 -10.28
C TYR A 34 1.37 -4.05 -10.70
N ARG A 35 2.50 -4.33 -11.30
CA ARG A 35 3.44 -3.30 -11.76
C ARG A 35 3.06 -2.67 -13.11
N GLY A 36 1.96 -3.12 -13.72
CA GLY A 36 1.51 -2.66 -15.04
C GLY A 36 2.50 -3.01 -16.15
N LEU A 37 3.27 -4.08 -15.98
CA LEU A 37 4.26 -4.53 -16.95
C LEU A 37 3.60 -5.47 -17.95
N PRO A 38 3.96 -5.40 -19.25
CA PRO A 38 3.43 -6.31 -20.24
C PRO A 38 3.94 -7.74 -20.02
N VAL A 39 3.09 -8.71 -20.28
CA VAL A 39 3.52 -10.11 -20.46
C VAL A 39 4.21 -10.17 -21.82
N THR A 40 5.53 -10.29 -21.83
CA THR A 40 6.35 -10.28 -23.07
C THR A 40 7.34 -11.43 -23.06
N GLY A 41 7.90 -11.71 -24.23
CA GLY A 41 8.90 -12.76 -24.46
C GLY A 41 8.33 -13.97 -25.15
N HIS A 42 9.21 -14.91 -25.48
CA HIS A 42 8.89 -16.21 -26.08
C HIS A 42 9.44 -17.32 -25.20
N PHE A 43 8.77 -18.46 -25.16
CA PHE A 43 9.32 -19.66 -24.54
C PHE A 43 10.60 -20.05 -25.31
N GLY A 44 11.71 -20.11 -24.59
CA GLY A 44 13.02 -20.40 -25.15
C GLY A 44 13.30 -21.91 -25.27
N GLU A 45 14.56 -22.26 -25.59
CA GLU A 45 15.00 -23.66 -25.68
C GLU A 45 14.88 -24.45 -24.38
N THR A 46 14.91 -23.76 -23.23
CA THR A 46 14.85 -24.38 -21.88
C THR A 46 13.44 -24.73 -21.41
N LEU A 47 12.41 -24.08 -21.93
CA LEU A 47 11.01 -24.36 -21.60
C LEU A 47 10.20 -24.32 -22.89
N THR A 48 9.82 -25.50 -23.41
CA THR A 48 8.93 -25.59 -24.57
C THR A 48 7.50 -25.28 -24.17
N LEU A 49 6.67 -24.90 -25.16
CA LEU A 49 5.25 -24.65 -24.95
C LEU A 49 4.53 -25.88 -24.35
N GLU A 50 4.92 -27.09 -24.74
CA GLU A 50 4.42 -28.35 -24.20
C GLU A 50 4.77 -28.52 -22.72
N ALA A 51 6.03 -28.25 -22.37
CA ALA A 51 6.50 -28.34 -20.98
C ALA A 51 5.80 -27.31 -20.10
N ALA A 52 5.60 -26.07 -20.60
CA ALA A 52 4.85 -25.03 -19.93
C ALA A 52 3.38 -25.42 -19.69
N ALA A 53 2.73 -26.03 -20.67
CA ALA A 53 1.36 -26.51 -20.56
C ALA A 53 1.21 -27.60 -19.50
N VAL A 54 2.07 -28.60 -19.52
CA VAL A 54 2.08 -29.67 -18.51
C VAL A 54 2.41 -29.10 -17.12
N GLN A 55 3.35 -28.16 -17.03
CA GLN A 55 3.71 -27.49 -15.78
C GLN A 55 2.51 -26.74 -15.20
N SER A 56 1.82 -25.91 -16.00
CA SER A 56 0.66 -25.13 -15.56
C SER A 56 -0.45 -26.04 -15.00
N ILE A 57 -0.75 -27.12 -15.70
CA ILE A 57 -1.78 -28.09 -15.27
C ILE A 57 -1.36 -28.82 -13.99
N ARG A 58 -0.09 -29.24 -13.89
CA ARG A 58 0.45 -29.88 -12.69
C ARG A 58 0.37 -28.97 -11.48
N GLN A 59 0.71 -27.71 -11.66
CA GLN A 59 0.67 -26.72 -10.60
C GLN A 59 -0.75 -26.57 -10.05
N VAL A 60 -1.74 -26.27 -10.92
CA VAL A 60 -3.10 -26.02 -10.47
C VAL A 60 -3.77 -27.26 -9.86
N CYS A 61 -3.51 -28.45 -10.40
CA CYS A 61 -4.01 -29.70 -9.83
C CYS A 61 -3.30 -30.05 -8.51
N GLY A 62 -2.00 -29.76 -8.39
CA GLY A 62 -1.24 -29.98 -7.18
C GLY A 62 -1.70 -29.07 -6.04
N GLU A 63 -1.95 -27.80 -6.30
CA GLU A 63 -2.52 -26.84 -5.34
C GLU A 63 -3.92 -27.29 -4.89
N ALA A 64 -4.75 -27.83 -5.82
CA ALA A 64 -6.05 -28.40 -5.51
C ALA A 64 -5.99 -29.83 -4.92
N ARG A 65 -4.78 -30.41 -4.73
CA ARG A 65 -4.54 -31.78 -4.23
C ARG A 65 -5.25 -32.86 -5.06
N MET A 66 -5.30 -32.70 -6.38
CA MET A 66 -6.00 -33.58 -7.30
C MET A 66 -5.04 -34.33 -8.23
N ALA A 67 -5.40 -35.56 -8.56
CA ALA A 67 -4.64 -36.35 -9.55
C ALA A 67 -4.97 -35.87 -10.97
N ILE A 68 -3.97 -35.41 -11.71
CA ILE A 68 -4.10 -34.84 -13.05
C ILE A 68 -4.91 -35.74 -14.01
N GLY A 69 -4.70 -37.05 -13.99
CA GLY A 69 -5.40 -38.00 -14.86
C GLY A 69 -6.89 -38.23 -14.54
N ARG A 70 -7.42 -37.59 -13.50
CA ARG A 70 -8.83 -37.75 -13.07
C ARG A 70 -9.69 -36.50 -13.29
N VAL A 71 -9.09 -35.40 -13.74
CA VAL A 71 -9.80 -34.15 -13.97
C VAL A 71 -10.18 -34.04 -15.44
N PRO A 72 -11.45 -33.81 -15.79
CA PRO A 72 -11.84 -33.51 -17.16
C PRO A 72 -11.30 -32.15 -17.59
N VAL A 73 -10.88 -32.05 -18.85
CA VAL A 73 -10.23 -30.84 -19.39
C VAL A 73 -11.00 -30.30 -20.58
N VAL A 74 -11.35 -29.03 -20.53
CA VAL A 74 -11.81 -28.24 -21.67
C VAL A 74 -10.65 -27.40 -22.18
N SER A 75 -10.22 -27.67 -23.42
CA SER A 75 -9.10 -26.95 -24.04
C SER A 75 -9.63 -25.90 -25.02
N LEU A 76 -9.12 -24.65 -24.87
CA LEU A 76 -9.41 -23.56 -25.80
C LEU A 76 -8.40 -23.48 -26.96
N SER A 77 -7.44 -24.40 -27.01
CA SER A 77 -6.38 -24.41 -28.02
C SER A 77 -6.25 -25.80 -28.66
N PRO A 78 -6.35 -25.94 -30.00
CA PRO A 78 -6.21 -27.22 -30.69
C PRO A 78 -4.86 -27.91 -30.42
N SER A 79 -3.79 -27.15 -30.38
CA SER A 79 -2.45 -27.64 -30.07
C SER A 79 -2.39 -28.24 -28.66
N LEU A 80 -2.99 -27.57 -27.68
CA LEU A 80 -3.01 -28.00 -26.30
C LEU A 80 -3.85 -29.27 -26.11
N ALA A 81 -5.01 -29.38 -26.76
CA ALA A 81 -5.84 -30.58 -26.72
C ALA A 81 -5.05 -31.84 -27.17
N ARG A 82 -4.27 -31.73 -28.23
CA ARG A 82 -3.38 -32.81 -28.72
C ARG A 82 -2.27 -33.15 -27.71
N ILE A 83 -1.63 -32.14 -27.13
CA ILE A 83 -0.58 -32.33 -26.12
C ILE A 83 -1.14 -33.11 -24.94
N LEU A 84 -2.31 -32.73 -24.43
CA LEU A 84 -2.93 -33.34 -23.26
C LEU A 84 -3.36 -34.79 -23.53
N GLN A 85 -3.95 -35.06 -24.69
CA GLN A 85 -4.31 -36.42 -25.13
C GLN A 85 -3.08 -37.32 -25.22
N ASN A 86 -1.99 -36.84 -25.86
CA ASN A 86 -0.76 -37.61 -26.03
C ASN A 86 -0.03 -37.90 -24.70
N ASN A 87 -0.15 -37.03 -23.71
CA ASN A 87 0.50 -37.18 -22.37
C ASN A 87 -0.40 -37.91 -21.36
N GLY A 88 -1.59 -38.40 -21.74
CA GLY A 88 -2.52 -39.04 -20.82
C GLY A 88 -2.98 -38.11 -19.67
N THR A 89 -3.04 -36.84 -19.95
CA THR A 89 -3.38 -35.80 -18.96
C THR A 89 -4.86 -35.48 -19.07
N GLY A 90 -5.63 -35.83 -18.07
CA GLY A 90 -7.09 -35.61 -18.03
C GLY A 90 -7.90 -36.88 -18.27
N SER A 91 -9.03 -37.03 -17.59
CA SER A 91 -9.97 -38.16 -17.78
C SER A 91 -10.76 -38.04 -19.08
N ARG A 92 -11.01 -36.81 -19.52
CA ARG A 92 -11.72 -36.44 -20.75
C ARG A 92 -11.17 -35.11 -21.26
N VAL A 93 -10.83 -35.02 -22.53
CA VAL A 93 -10.33 -33.77 -23.16
C VAL A 93 -11.27 -33.37 -24.27
N GLN A 94 -11.83 -32.18 -24.21
CA GLN A 94 -12.71 -31.60 -25.21
C GLN A 94 -12.19 -30.25 -25.65
N GLU A 95 -12.16 -30.01 -26.96
CA GLU A 95 -11.79 -28.72 -27.55
C GLU A 95 -13.03 -27.85 -27.76
N VAL A 96 -12.92 -26.56 -27.47
CA VAL A 96 -13.94 -25.55 -27.74
C VAL A 96 -13.29 -24.23 -28.18
N SER A 97 -14.06 -23.38 -28.84
CA SER A 97 -13.64 -22.03 -29.20
C SER A 97 -14.24 -21.02 -28.20
N GLY A 98 -13.37 -20.20 -27.56
CA GLY A 98 -13.74 -19.10 -26.70
C GLY A 98 -14.12 -19.48 -25.26
N VAL A 99 -13.97 -18.47 -24.39
CA VAL A 99 -14.14 -18.62 -22.94
C VAL A 99 -15.58 -18.92 -22.56
N SER A 100 -16.57 -18.29 -23.19
CA SER A 100 -17.99 -18.52 -22.90
C SER A 100 -18.39 -19.97 -23.14
N SER A 101 -17.97 -20.56 -24.29
CA SER A 101 -18.19 -21.94 -24.59
C SER A 101 -17.49 -22.91 -23.65
N ALA A 102 -16.28 -22.56 -23.19
CA ALA A 102 -15.54 -23.36 -22.24
C ALA A 102 -16.22 -23.38 -20.86
N LEU A 103 -16.68 -22.24 -20.37
CA LEU A 103 -17.41 -22.14 -19.12
C LEU A 103 -18.79 -22.85 -19.21
N ALA A 104 -19.48 -22.73 -20.34
CA ALA A 104 -20.74 -23.44 -20.59
C ALA A 104 -20.55 -24.95 -20.52
N MET A 105 -19.57 -25.49 -21.24
CA MET A 105 -19.27 -26.92 -21.21
C MET A 105 -18.86 -27.41 -19.81
N ALA A 106 -18.08 -26.61 -19.09
CA ALA A 106 -17.72 -26.94 -17.70
C ALA A 106 -18.97 -27.01 -16.81
N SER A 107 -19.89 -26.06 -16.95
CA SER A 107 -21.17 -26.09 -16.20
C SER A 107 -21.99 -27.33 -16.51
N ASP A 108 -22.15 -27.66 -17.79
CA ASP A 108 -22.89 -28.87 -18.21
C ASP A 108 -22.27 -30.16 -17.62
N TRP A 109 -20.94 -30.24 -17.56
CA TRP A 109 -20.25 -31.40 -16.98
C TRP A 109 -20.42 -31.49 -15.47
N LEU A 110 -20.36 -30.36 -14.77
CA LEU A 110 -20.57 -30.30 -13.34
C LEU A 110 -22.04 -30.63 -12.96
N GLU A 111 -23.02 -30.11 -13.72
CA GLU A 111 -24.44 -30.34 -13.51
C GLU A 111 -24.85 -31.79 -13.82
N SER A 112 -24.16 -32.47 -14.71
CA SER A 112 -24.40 -33.89 -14.99
C SER A 112 -24.07 -34.84 -13.83
N GLY A 113 -23.43 -34.29 -12.77
CA GLY A 113 -23.18 -34.99 -11.51
C GLY A 113 -22.06 -36.04 -11.54
N GLY A 114 -21.26 -36.06 -12.63
CA GLY A 114 -20.13 -36.97 -12.76
C GLY A 114 -18.79 -36.40 -12.29
N GLU A 115 -18.71 -35.08 -12.12
CA GLU A 115 -17.46 -34.36 -11.89
C GLU A 115 -17.61 -33.32 -10.77
N ASP A 116 -16.60 -33.20 -9.93
CA ASP A 116 -16.53 -32.19 -8.86
C ASP A 116 -15.86 -30.90 -9.30
N VAL A 117 -14.97 -30.98 -10.29
CA VAL A 117 -14.24 -29.87 -10.90
C VAL A 117 -13.96 -30.13 -12.35
N VAL A 118 -13.82 -29.07 -13.12
CA VAL A 118 -13.43 -29.10 -14.54
C VAL A 118 -12.21 -28.17 -14.72
N LEU A 119 -11.22 -28.61 -15.47
CA LEU A 119 -10.06 -27.83 -15.84
C LEU A 119 -10.31 -27.15 -17.19
N LEU A 120 -10.19 -25.83 -17.23
CA LEU A 120 -10.09 -25.04 -18.46
C LEU A 120 -8.62 -24.74 -18.72
N ALA A 121 -8.15 -24.91 -19.96
CA ALA A 121 -6.77 -24.65 -20.28
C ALA A 121 -6.62 -24.02 -21.68
N GLU A 122 -5.71 -23.05 -21.77
CA GLU A 122 -5.43 -22.29 -22.99
C GLU A 122 -3.94 -22.03 -23.15
N VAL A 123 -3.50 -22.09 -24.41
CA VAL A 123 -2.20 -21.56 -24.84
C VAL A 123 -2.46 -20.31 -25.65
N GLN A 124 -1.88 -19.21 -25.21
CA GLN A 124 -1.88 -17.94 -25.93
C GLN A 124 -0.58 -17.76 -26.72
N GLU A 125 -0.69 -17.27 -27.95
CA GLU A 125 0.46 -17.05 -28.83
C GLU A 125 1.03 -15.63 -28.72
N ASP A 126 0.17 -14.64 -28.46
CA ASP A 126 0.57 -13.24 -28.28
C ASP A 126 -0.33 -12.53 -27.23
N PRO A 127 0.18 -12.22 -26.03
CA PRO A 127 1.50 -12.61 -25.52
C PRO A 127 1.59 -14.12 -25.27
N GLN A 128 2.78 -14.71 -25.45
CA GLN A 128 2.94 -16.14 -25.15
C GLN A 128 2.70 -16.43 -23.67
N ALA A 129 1.70 -17.25 -23.40
CA ALA A 129 1.38 -17.70 -22.05
C ALA A 129 0.62 -19.02 -22.11
N VAL A 130 0.76 -19.82 -21.08
CA VAL A 130 -0.11 -20.98 -20.85
C VAL A 130 -0.86 -20.72 -19.55
N CYS A 131 -2.17 -20.80 -19.60
CA CYS A 131 -3.00 -20.66 -18.42
C CYS A 131 -3.92 -21.87 -18.23
N ALA A 132 -4.20 -22.17 -16.95
CA ALA A 132 -5.10 -23.21 -16.54
C ALA A 132 -5.97 -22.69 -15.35
N VAL A 133 -7.26 -22.98 -15.42
CA VAL A 133 -8.26 -22.56 -14.44
C VAL A 133 -9.08 -23.76 -14.02
N LEU A 134 -9.14 -24.06 -12.72
CA LEU A 134 -10.09 -25.03 -12.18
C LEU A 134 -11.39 -24.31 -11.83
N VAL A 135 -12.49 -24.86 -12.33
CA VAL A 135 -13.83 -24.40 -11.99
C VAL A 135 -14.60 -25.52 -11.28
N ALA A 136 -15.46 -25.12 -10.35
CA ALA A 136 -16.36 -26.00 -9.60
C ALA A 136 -17.75 -25.39 -9.53
N GLU A 137 -18.75 -26.17 -9.20
CA GLU A 137 -20.05 -25.63 -8.81
C GLU A 137 -19.89 -24.75 -7.55
N ARG A 138 -20.48 -23.55 -7.56
CA ARG A 138 -20.38 -22.57 -6.45
C ARG A 138 -20.75 -23.19 -5.10
N LYS A 139 -21.88 -23.89 -5.04
CA LYS A 139 -22.36 -24.53 -3.80
C LYS A 139 -21.38 -25.59 -3.32
N SER A 140 -20.94 -26.47 -4.20
CA SER A 140 -19.96 -27.51 -3.88
C SER A 140 -18.64 -26.92 -3.42
N ALA A 141 -18.14 -25.83 -4.05
CA ALA A 141 -16.92 -25.19 -3.67
C ALA A 141 -16.98 -24.59 -2.26
N LEU A 142 -18.10 -23.94 -1.90
CA LEU A 142 -18.31 -23.33 -0.58
C LEU A 142 -18.55 -24.37 0.51
N ASP A 143 -19.35 -25.39 0.22
CA ASP A 143 -19.70 -26.44 1.21
C ASP A 143 -18.49 -27.35 1.54
N ASN A 144 -17.54 -27.50 0.61
CA ASN A 144 -16.33 -28.29 0.78
C ASN A 144 -15.09 -27.47 1.18
N ASP A 145 -15.26 -26.20 1.57
CA ASP A 145 -14.21 -25.30 2.01
C ASP A 145 -13.01 -25.21 1.02
N ARG A 146 -13.32 -25.24 -0.29
CA ARG A 146 -12.32 -25.10 -1.33
C ARG A 146 -11.83 -23.64 -1.40
N PRO A 147 -10.56 -23.38 -1.74
CA PRO A 147 -10.12 -22.04 -2.05
C PRO A 147 -10.94 -21.47 -3.21
N VAL A 148 -11.53 -20.30 -3.04
CA VAL A 148 -12.30 -19.63 -4.09
C VAL A 148 -11.66 -18.29 -4.42
N TYR A 149 -11.20 -18.13 -5.67
CA TYR A 149 -10.57 -16.90 -6.16
C TYR A 149 -11.61 -15.88 -6.65
N ALA A 150 -12.65 -16.36 -7.32
CA ALA A 150 -13.78 -15.54 -7.78
C ALA A 150 -15.03 -16.39 -8.01
N LEU A 151 -16.19 -15.75 -7.95
CA LEU A 151 -17.49 -16.35 -8.29
C LEU A 151 -18.03 -15.66 -9.55
N VAL A 152 -18.53 -16.43 -10.50
CA VAL A 152 -19.27 -15.88 -11.65
C VAL A 152 -20.66 -15.48 -11.17
N THR A 153 -21.11 -14.27 -11.46
CA THR A 153 -22.41 -13.73 -11.00
C THR A 153 -23.36 -13.40 -12.14
N GLY A 154 -22.85 -13.20 -13.34
CA GLY A 154 -23.64 -12.90 -14.52
C GLY A 154 -22.80 -12.96 -15.76
N ALA A 155 -23.41 -13.31 -16.91
CA ALA A 155 -22.76 -13.22 -18.20
C ALA A 155 -23.79 -13.07 -19.32
N ALA A 156 -23.37 -12.36 -20.38
CA ALA A 156 -24.10 -12.28 -21.64
C ALA A 156 -23.13 -12.09 -22.80
N GLU A 157 -23.57 -12.44 -23.98
CA GLU A 157 -22.81 -12.29 -25.22
C GLU A 157 -23.68 -11.81 -26.36
N THR A 158 -23.06 -11.30 -27.42
CA THR A 158 -23.75 -10.95 -28.66
C THR A 158 -23.14 -11.69 -29.87
N ASP A 159 -24.01 -12.20 -30.71
CA ASP A 159 -23.63 -12.75 -32.01
C ASP A 159 -23.74 -11.64 -33.05
N GLY A 160 -22.65 -11.23 -33.68
CA GLY A 160 -22.67 -10.25 -34.74
C GLY A 160 -21.66 -9.12 -34.60
N PRO A 161 -21.65 -8.16 -35.53
CA PRO A 161 -20.62 -7.15 -35.58
C PRO A 161 -20.65 -6.24 -34.31
N LEU A 162 -19.49 -5.95 -33.82
CA LEU A 162 -19.29 -5.08 -32.67
C LEU A 162 -19.86 -3.70 -32.96
N SER A 163 -20.66 -3.19 -32.03
CA SER A 163 -21.18 -1.81 -32.05
C SER A 163 -21.42 -1.32 -30.62
N ALA A 164 -21.39 -0.03 -30.41
CA ALA A 164 -21.64 0.57 -29.11
C ALA A 164 -23.00 0.13 -28.51
N ALA A 165 -24.04 0.03 -29.31
CA ALA A 165 -25.35 -0.45 -28.88
C ALA A 165 -25.35 -1.92 -28.46
N ALA A 166 -24.64 -2.77 -29.18
CA ALA A 166 -24.50 -4.19 -28.83
C ALA A 166 -23.73 -4.35 -27.52
N ILE A 167 -22.61 -3.66 -27.34
CA ILE A 167 -21.81 -3.66 -26.10
C ILE A 167 -22.65 -3.15 -24.93
N SER A 168 -23.29 -1.99 -25.07
CA SER A 168 -24.16 -1.42 -24.03
C SER A 168 -25.27 -2.40 -23.63
N GLY A 169 -25.90 -3.05 -24.59
CA GLY A 169 -26.94 -4.04 -24.36
C GLY A 169 -26.46 -5.27 -23.60
N VAL A 170 -25.28 -5.81 -23.95
CA VAL A 170 -24.67 -6.95 -23.24
C VAL A 170 -24.34 -6.61 -21.80
N LEU A 171 -23.72 -5.44 -21.56
CA LEU A 171 -23.39 -4.94 -20.22
C LEU A 171 -24.66 -4.75 -19.34
N GLN A 172 -25.72 -4.14 -19.91
CA GLN A 172 -26.98 -3.94 -19.21
C GLN A 172 -27.68 -5.26 -18.90
N GLU A 173 -27.69 -6.20 -19.86
CA GLU A 173 -28.30 -7.50 -19.68
C GLU A 173 -27.61 -8.33 -18.60
N THR A 174 -26.27 -8.36 -18.59
CA THR A 174 -25.48 -9.03 -17.55
C THR A 174 -25.80 -8.48 -16.17
N ARG A 175 -25.85 -7.16 -16.03
CA ARG A 175 -26.22 -6.52 -14.76
C ARG A 175 -27.63 -6.83 -14.30
N ARG A 176 -28.59 -6.79 -15.24
CA ARG A 176 -30.00 -7.11 -14.93
C ARG A 176 -30.16 -8.56 -14.47
N ALA A 177 -29.49 -9.49 -15.14
CA ALA A 177 -29.52 -10.90 -14.79
C ALA A 177 -28.89 -11.16 -13.41
N SER A 178 -27.78 -10.47 -13.09
CA SER A 178 -27.08 -10.63 -11.82
C SER A 178 -27.68 -9.83 -10.63
N GLY A 179 -28.56 -8.87 -10.91
CA GLY A 179 -29.07 -7.94 -9.88
C GLY A 179 -28.06 -6.96 -9.33
N VAL A 180 -26.87 -6.83 -9.95
CA VAL A 180 -25.78 -5.96 -9.48
C VAL A 180 -26.01 -4.53 -9.94
N ARG A 181 -25.96 -3.59 -9.00
CA ARG A 181 -26.08 -2.16 -9.31
C ARG A 181 -24.81 -1.62 -9.97
N PRO A 182 -24.92 -0.68 -10.93
CA PRO A 182 -23.76 -0.12 -11.63
C PRO A 182 -22.67 0.42 -10.70
N GLU A 183 -23.08 1.16 -9.65
CA GLU A 183 -22.19 1.76 -8.67
C GLU A 183 -21.43 0.76 -7.80
N SER A 184 -21.86 -0.49 -7.77
CA SER A 184 -21.18 -1.58 -7.03
C SER A 184 -20.04 -2.20 -7.83
N ILE A 185 -19.97 -1.97 -9.16
CA ILE A 185 -18.91 -2.49 -10.02
C ILE A 185 -17.70 -1.59 -9.91
N GLY A 186 -16.62 -2.09 -9.31
CA GLY A 186 -15.42 -1.31 -9.05
C GLY A 186 -14.31 -1.45 -10.08
N LEU A 187 -14.40 -2.47 -10.96
CA LEU A 187 -13.42 -2.71 -12.03
C LEU A 187 -14.13 -3.24 -13.28
N ILE A 188 -13.76 -2.74 -14.46
CA ILE A 188 -14.04 -3.36 -15.75
C ILE A 188 -12.74 -3.52 -16.52
N GLU A 189 -12.41 -4.76 -16.85
CA GLU A 189 -11.34 -5.10 -17.77
C GLU A 189 -11.88 -4.93 -19.20
N ALA A 190 -11.53 -3.81 -19.82
CA ALA A 190 -12.00 -3.45 -21.16
C ALA A 190 -11.22 -4.17 -22.25
N ALA A 191 -11.90 -4.77 -23.22
CA ALA A 191 -11.31 -5.63 -24.25
C ALA A 191 -10.38 -4.88 -25.20
N THR A 192 -10.63 -3.59 -25.44
CA THR A 192 -9.88 -2.78 -26.40
C THR A 192 -9.05 -1.67 -25.78
N LEU A 193 -8.99 -1.60 -24.43
CA LEU A 193 -8.10 -0.68 -23.75
C LEU A 193 -6.67 -1.17 -23.93
N THR A 194 -5.91 -0.46 -24.73
CA THR A 194 -4.46 -0.61 -24.84
C THR A 194 -3.76 0.54 -24.13
N GLY A 195 -2.44 0.48 -23.95
CA GLY A 195 -1.70 1.49 -23.21
C GLY A 195 -2.00 2.94 -23.57
N ALA A 196 -2.46 3.24 -24.80
CA ALA A 196 -2.70 4.62 -25.23
C ALA A 196 -4.18 5.02 -25.36
N ALA A 197 -5.10 4.09 -25.63
CA ALA A 197 -6.49 4.41 -25.96
C ALA A 197 -7.43 3.22 -25.75
N ILE A 198 -8.74 3.51 -25.75
CA ILE A 198 -9.84 2.55 -25.87
C ILE A 198 -10.57 2.80 -27.19
N ARG A 199 -11.05 1.76 -27.87
CA ARG A 199 -11.83 1.91 -29.13
C ARG A 199 -13.14 2.64 -28.87
N ALA A 200 -13.57 3.45 -29.84
CA ALA A 200 -14.75 4.28 -29.75
C ALA A 200 -16.03 3.49 -29.47
N ASP A 201 -16.22 2.33 -30.13
CA ASP A 201 -17.40 1.47 -29.94
C ASP A 201 -17.48 0.89 -28.51
N GLU A 202 -16.36 0.49 -27.89
CA GLU A 202 -16.37 0.04 -26.51
C GLU A 202 -16.53 1.20 -25.54
N ALA A 203 -15.90 2.36 -25.80
CA ALA A 203 -16.06 3.57 -25.03
C ALA A 203 -17.52 4.01 -24.97
N ASP A 204 -18.17 4.17 -26.14
CA ASP A 204 -19.56 4.57 -26.24
C ASP A 204 -20.51 3.51 -25.65
N GLY A 205 -20.17 2.23 -25.80
CA GLY A 205 -20.92 1.13 -25.19
C GLY A 205 -20.89 1.15 -23.67
N LEU A 206 -19.72 1.39 -23.07
CA LEU A 206 -19.54 1.55 -21.63
C LEU A 206 -20.31 2.77 -21.11
N LEU A 207 -20.15 3.93 -21.75
CA LEU A 207 -20.86 5.16 -21.40
C LEU A 207 -22.39 4.99 -21.49
N GLY A 208 -22.87 4.32 -22.55
CA GLY A 208 -24.30 4.01 -22.74
C GLY A 208 -24.84 3.02 -21.72
N ALA A 209 -24.03 2.10 -21.24
CA ALA A 209 -24.45 1.09 -20.25
C ALA A 209 -24.55 1.66 -18.84
N PHE A 210 -23.61 2.51 -18.44
CA PHE A 210 -23.53 3.01 -17.06
C PHE A 210 -24.22 4.37 -16.86
N GLY A 211 -24.39 5.14 -17.94
CA GLY A 211 -25.03 6.45 -17.92
C GLY A 211 -24.25 7.51 -17.10
N PRO A 212 -24.76 8.72 -16.98
CA PRO A 212 -24.19 9.77 -16.15
C PRO A 212 -24.49 9.47 -14.69
N GLN A 213 -23.52 8.92 -13.97
CA GLN A 213 -23.63 8.60 -12.56
C GLN A 213 -22.45 9.19 -11.77
N HIS A 214 -22.53 9.03 -10.43
CA HIS A 214 -21.56 9.57 -9.48
C HIS A 214 -20.11 9.28 -9.89
N PRO A 215 -19.24 10.27 -9.78
CA PRO A 215 -17.93 10.23 -10.41
C PRO A 215 -17.00 9.18 -9.84
N LEU A 216 -16.34 8.47 -10.74
CA LEU A 216 -15.06 7.79 -10.49
C LEU A 216 -15.14 6.64 -9.49
N THR A 217 -16.16 5.78 -9.62
CA THR A 217 -16.32 4.58 -8.80
C THR A 217 -15.77 3.31 -9.45
N CYS A 218 -15.68 3.27 -10.79
CA CYS A 218 -15.29 2.10 -11.58
C CYS A 218 -13.95 2.32 -12.30
N ALA A 219 -12.95 1.52 -11.98
CA ALA A 219 -11.68 1.51 -12.70
C ALA A 219 -11.83 0.81 -14.05
N LEU A 220 -11.17 1.33 -15.07
CA LEU A 220 -10.97 0.63 -16.34
C LEU A 220 -9.56 0.03 -16.36
N GLY A 221 -9.49 -1.30 -16.49
CA GLY A 221 -8.27 -2.06 -16.73
C GLY A 221 -8.19 -2.53 -18.19
N SER A 222 -7.00 -2.88 -18.65
CA SER A 222 -6.78 -3.51 -19.96
C SER A 222 -7.01 -5.00 -19.84
N SER A 223 -8.07 -5.52 -20.48
CA SER A 223 -8.31 -6.96 -20.53
C SER A 223 -7.17 -7.69 -21.24
N LEU A 224 -6.91 -8.90 -20.79
CA LEU A 224 -6.12 -9.89 -21.52
C LEU A 224 -7.06 -10.85 -22.24
N ALA A 225 -6.64 -11.35 -23.40
CA ALA A 225 -7.47 -12.24 -24.21
C ALA A 225 -7.70 -13.59 -23.51
N GLY A 226 -8.79 -14.26 -23.84
CA GLY A 226 -9.07 -15.63 -23.45
C GLY A 226 -9.12 -15.87 -21.93
N LEU A 227 -8.64 -17.04 -21.51
CA LEU A 227 -8.57 -17.42 -20.11
C LEU A 227 -7.62 -16.56 -19.30
N LEU A 228 -6.62 -15.94 -19.92
CA LEU A 228 -5.69 -15.06 -19.23
C LEU A 228 -6.42 -13.83 -18.65
N GLY A 229 -7.45 -13.32 -19.35
CA GLY A 229 -8.35 -12.29 -18.83
C GLY A 229 -9.14 -12.75 -17.59
N VAL A 230 -9.63 -14.00 -17.62
CA VAL A 230 -10.32 -14.62 -16.46
C VAL A 230 -9.37 -14.71 -15.27
N VAL A 231 -8.15 -15.23 -15.50
CA VAL A 231 -7.12 -15.33 -14.43
C VAL A 231 -6.78 -13.96 -13.84
N LYS A 232 -6.55 -12.96 -14.72
CA LYS A 232 -6.26 -11.58 -14.26
C LYS A 232 -7.39 -11.03 -13.40
N THR A 233 -8.64 -11.13 -13.85
CA THR A 233 -9.81 -10.62 -13.13
C THR A 233 -10.01 -11.33 -11.79
N ALA A 234 -9.89 -12.66 -11.77
CA ALA A 234 -10.00 -13.44 -10.52
C ALA A 234 -8.83 -13.15 -9.56
N TRP A 235 -7.62 -12.95 -10.09
CA TRP A 235 -6.46 -12.54 -9.31
C TRP A 235 -6.68 -11.16 -8.68
N CYS A 236 -7.17 -10.17 -9.44
CA CYS A 236 -7.47 -8.83 -8.92
C CYS A 236 -8.51 -8.87 -7.79
N LEU A 237 -9.56 -9.69 -7.92
CA LEU A 237 -10.57 -9.88 -6.88
C LEU A 237 -9.98 -10.55 -5.64
N SER A 238 -9.26 -11.67 -5.80
CA SER A 238 -8.69 -12.43 -4.69
C SER A 238 -7.62 -11.65 -3.93
N ARG A 239 -6.81 -10.87 -4.65
CA ARG A 239 -5.77 -10.00 -4.07
C ARG A 239 -6.29 -8.64 -3.60
N ARG A 240 -7.55 -8.31 -3.90
CA ARG A 240 -8.19 -7.01 -3.60
C ARG A 240 -7.39 -5.84 -4.19
N VAL A 241 -7.05 -5.96 -5.47
CA VAL A 241 -6.21 -5.02 -6.22
C VAL A 241 -6.97 -4.43 -7.40
N ILE A 242 -6.89 -3.13 -7.59
CA ILE A 242 -7.20 -2.44 -8.84
C ILE A 242 -5.90 -2.35 -9.65
N PRO A 243 -5.81 -2.96 -10.84
CA PRO A 243 -4.59 -2.93 -11.66
C PRO A 243 -4.39 -1.56 -12.29
N GLY A 244 -3.13 -1.15 -12.42
CA GLY A 244 -2.75 0.09 -13.11
C GLY A 244 -2.66 -0.08 -14.62
N ALA A 245 -2.77 1.04 -15.34
CA ALA A 245 -2.54 1.15 -16.78
C ALA A 245 -1.52 2.28 -17.05
N PRO A 246 -0.22 2.07 -16.79
CA PRO A 246 0.79 3.14 -16.82
C PRO A 246 1.02 3.76 -18.20
N GLY A 247 0.60 3.08 -19.29
CA GLY A 247 0.67 3.60 -20.65
C GLY A 247 -0.55 4.42 -21.09
N TRP A 248 -1.54 4.62 -20.22
CA TRP A 248 -2.75 5.35 -20.58
C TRP A 248 -2.47 6.78 -21.03
N GLY A 249 -2.88 7.11 -22.27
CA GLY A 249 -2.65 8.42 -22.89
C GLY A 249 -3.78 9.45 -22.68
N GLY A 250 -4.85 9.06 -21.99
CA GLY A 250 -6.06 9.85 -21.82
C GLY A 250 -7.17 9.50 -22.82
N PRO A 251 -8.41 9.92 -22.55
CA PRO A 251 -9.54 9.64 -23.42
C PRO A 251 -9.52 10.50 -24.70
N VAL A 252 -9.88 9.91 -25.83
CA VAL A 252 -9.95 10.61 -27.14
C VAL A 252 -11.01 11.73 -27.11
N GLN A 253 -12.10 11.54 -26.34
CA GLN A 253 -13.18 12.50 -26.18
C GLN A 253 -13.37 12.81 -24.69
N PRO A 254 -12.55 13.69 -24.08
CA PRO A 254 -12.57 13.93 -22.64
C PRO A 254 -13.95 14.32 -22.08
N ASP A 255 -14.70 15.14 -22.80
CA ASP A 255 -16.01 15.64 -22.35
C ASP A 255 -17.05 14.54 -22.17
N ALA A 256 -17.00 13.48 -22.98
CA ALA A 256 -17.91 12.34 -22.86
C ALA A 256 -17.72 11.57 -21.54
N TRP A 257 -16.52 11.62 -20.97
CA TRP A 257 -16.17 10.92 -19.73
C TRP A 257 -16.35 11.75 -18.46
N GLN A 258 -16.50 13.08 -18.56
CA GLN A 258 -16.58 13.97 -17.39
C GLN A 258 -17.69 13.62 -16.39
N ARG A 259 -18.79 13.01 -16.86
CA ARG A 259 -19.93 12.59 -16.03
C ARG A 259 -20.06 11.08 -15.92
N SER A 260 -19.01 10.34 -16.23
CA SER A 260 -19.01 8.89 -16.13
C SER A 260 -18.49 8.40 -14.77
N PRO A 261 -18.80 7.16 -14.36
CA PRO A 261 -18.22 6.57 -13.16
C PRO A 261 -16.77 6.10 -13.36
N PHE A 262 -16.22 6.22 -14.57
CA PHE A 262 -14.97 5.59 -14.94
C PHE A 262 -13.73 6.44 -14.64
N TYR A 263 -12.63 5.75 -14.32
CA TYR A 263 -11.29 6.31 -14.25
C TYR A 263 -10.27 5.24 -14.67
N VAL A 264 -9.09 5.67 -15.11
CA VAL A 264 -7.97 4.77 -15.40
C VAL A 264 -6.86 5.04 -14.40
N PRO A 265 -6.54 4.10 -13.51
CA PRO A 265 -5.48 4.30 -12.54
C PRO A 265 -4.11 4.21 -13.24
N PRO A 266 -3.20 5.17 -13.07
CA PRO A 266 -1.85 5.09 -13.64
C PRO A 266 -1.00 4.01 -13.00
N GLU A 267 -1.29 3.65 -11.76
CA GLU A 267 -0.58 2.67 -10.96
C GLU A 267 -1.56 1.80 -10.19
N SER A 268 -1.20 0.54 -9.99
CA SER A 268 -2.02 -0.40 -9.20
C SER A 268 -2.13 0.05 -7.75
N ARG A 269 -3.22 -0.34 -7.12
CA ARG A 269 -3.52 0.02 -5.74
C ARG A 269 -4.46 -0.96 -5.06
N ALA A 270 -4.56 -0.88 -3.75
CA ALA A 270 -5.56 -1.63 -3.00
C ALA A 270 -6.99 -1.30 -3.45
N TRP A 271 -7.84 -2.29 -3.44
CA TRP A 271 -9.26 -2.17 -3.78
C TRP A 271 -10.12 -2.14 -2.53
N PHE A 272 -10.35 -0.95 -2.01
CA PHE A 272 -11.29 -0.73 -0.91
C PHE A 272 -12.73 -0.64 -1.44
N ILE A 273 -13.67 -1.06 -0.61
CA ILE A 273 -15.11 -0.91 -0.86
C ILE A 273 -15.76 -0.25 0.36
N PRO A 274 -16.82 0.54 0.15
CA PRO A 274 -17.59 1.10 1.26
C PRO A 274 -18.14 0.03 2.21
N ALA A 275 -18.25 0.33 3.49
CA ALA A 275 -18.72 -0.60 4.53
C ALA A 275 -20.06 -1.26 4.20
N ASN A 276 -20.94 -0.56 3.47
CA ASN A 276 -22.29 -1.04 3.09
C ASN A 276 -22.30 -1.88 1.80
N GLN A 277 -21.16 -2.10 1.13
CA GLN A 277 -21.12 -2.82 -0.15
C GLN A 277 -20.78 -4.30 0.00
N GLY A 278 -20.44 -4.88 1.00
CA GLY A 278 -20.26 -6.31 1.27
C GLY A 278 -19.41 -7.15 0.29
N LYS A 279 -19.38 -6.81 -1.01
CA LYS A 279 -18.65 -7.54 -2.09
C LYS A 279 -18.03 -6.60 -3.11
N ARG A 280 -16.89 -7.05 -3.70
CA ARG A 280 -16.27 -6.44 -4.89
C ARG A 280 -16.85 -7.10 -6.13
N TYR A 281 -17.11 -6.30 -7.16
CA TYR A 281 -17.57 -6.79 -8.46
C TYR A 281 -16.63 -6.31 -9.55
N ALA A 282 -16.21 -7.26 -10.42
CA ALA A 282 -15.36 -6.99 -11.58
C ALA A 282 -16.03 -7.51 -12.86
N GLY A 283 -16.09 -6.68 -13.88
CA GLY A 283 -16.51 -7.05 -15.22
C GLY A 283 -15.32 -7.38 -16.11
N LEU A 284 -15.42 -8.43 -16.90
CA LEU A 284 -14.47 -8.81 -17.93
C LEU A 284 -15.13 -8.72 -19.28
N ASN A 285 -14.63 -7.85 -20.15
CA ASN A 285 -15.02 -7.75 -21.54
C ASN A 285 -14.07 -8.60 -22.39
N LEU A 286 -14.62 -9.46 -23.23
CA LEU A 286 -13.89 -10.30 -24.18
C LEU A 286 -14.39 -10.01 -25.59
N LEU A 287 -13.45 -9.83 -26.51
CA LEU A 287 -13.72 -9.69 -27.94
C LEU A 287 -13.10 -10.89 -28.66
N ALA A 288 -13.95 -11.69 -29.29
CA ALA A 288 -13.50 -12.84 -30.06
C ALA A 288 -13.09 -12.43 -31.48
N THR A 289 -12.35 -13.30 -32.17
CA THR A 289 -11.86 -13.07 -33.55
C THR A 289 -12.98 -13.01 -34.58
N ASP A 290 -14.13 -13.62 -34.30
CA ASP A 290 -15.32 -13.55 -35.12
C ASP A 290 -16.15 -12.27 -34.93
N GLY A 291 -15.72 -11.38 -34.04
CA GLY A 291 -16.37 -10.13 -33.72
C GLY A 291 -17.45 -10.24 -32.64
N SER A 292 -17.69 -11.42 -32.08
CA SER A 292 -18.60 -11.58 -30.93
C SER A 292 -18.00 -10.93 -29.68
N PHE A 293 -18.89 -10.37 -28.84
CA PHE A 293 -18.51 -9.69 -27.61
C PHE A 293 -19.20 -10.35 -26.42
N THR A 294 -18.39 -10.73 -25.43
CA THR A 294 -18.87 -11.36 -24.19
C THR A 294 -18.52 -10.47 -23.01
N HIS A 295 -19.45 -10.28 -22.08
CA HIS A 295 -19.21 -9.68 -20.80
C HIS A 295 -19.52 -10.68 -19.68
N ILE A 296 -18.56 -10.91 -18.80
CA ILE A 296 -18.69 -11.76 -17.62
C ILE A 296 -18.49 -10.92 -16.37
N LEU A 297 -19.44 -11.01 -15.44
CA LEU A 297 -19.36 -10.34 -14.15
C LEU A 297 -18.96 -11.33 -13.06
N PHE A 298 -17.91 -10.99 -12.35
CA PHE A 298 -17.38 -11.75 -11.22
C PHE A 298 -17.59 -10.99 -9.92
N CYS A 299 -17.61 -11.71 -8.80
CA CYS A 299 -17.45 -11.12 -7.48
C CYS A 299 -16.43 -11.91 -6.64
N ASP A 300 -15.93 -11.26 -5.57
CA ASP A 300 -15.11 -11.93 -4.58
C ASP A 300 -15.90 -12.97 -3.80
N ALA A 301 -15.20 -13.97 -3.27
CA ALA A 301 -15.80 -15.00 -2.41
C ALA A 301 -16.13 -14.42 -1.04
N PRO A 302 -17.05 -15.04 -0.27
CA PRO A 302 -17.25 -14.74 1.14
C PRO A 302 -15.93 -14.89 1.93
N SER A 303 -15.72 -14.07 2.96
CA SER A 303 -14.46 -14.02 3.73
C SER A 303 -14.01 -15.38 4.30
N VAL A 304 -14.95 -16.28 4.58
CA VAL A 304 -14.68 -17.64 5.11
C VAL A 304 -14.05 -18.55 4.06
N ALA A 305 -14.34 -18.31 2.76
CA ALA A 305 -13.86 -19.11 1.63
C ALA A 305 -12.74 -18.41 0.84
N HIS A 306 -12.22 -17.28 1.33
CA HIS A 306 -11.09 -16.63 0.69
C HIS A 306 -9.86 -17.50 0.77
N HIS A 307 -9.24 -17.74 -0.40
CA HIS A 307 -7.89 -18.25 -0.44
C HIS A 307 -7.00 -17.31 0.40
N ARG A 308 -6.28 -17.89 1.39
CA ARG A 308 -5.38 -17.10 2.24
C ARG A 308 -4.31 -16.47 1.35
N VAL A 309 -4.43 -15.17 1.16
CA VAL A 309 -3.54 -14.42 0.28
C VAL A 309 -2.18 -14.29 0.96
N GLU A 310 -1.16 -14.93 0.41
CA GLU A 310 0.22 -14.80 0.87
C GLU A 310 0.85 -13.52 0.31
N ALA A 311 1.91 -13.05 0.98
CA ALA A 311 2.72 -11.95 0.46
C ALA A 311 3.32 -12.30 -0.91
N PRO A 312 3.53 -11.33 -1.81
CA PRO A 312 4.11 -11.60 -3.12
C PRO A 312 5.53 -12.14 -2.98
N LYS A 313 5.79 -13.29 -3.57
CA LYS A 313 7.08 -14.01 -3.44
C LYS A 313 8.21 -13.43 -4.29
N GLN A 314 7.93 -12.59 -5.27
CA GLN A 314 8.90 -12.20 -6.30
C GLN A 314 8.94 -10.68 -6.56
N GLU A 315 9.22 -9.88 -5.53
CA GLU A 315 9.60 -8.48 -5.78
C GLU A 315 11.03 -8.39 -6.33
N ALA A 316 11.27 -7.36 -7.15
CA ALA A 316 12.54 -7.24 -7.87
C ALA A 316 13.71 -6.95 -6.94
N LEU A 317 13.54 -6.00 -6.00
CA LEU A 317 14.60 -5.65 -5.06
C LEU A 317 14.72 -6.71 -3.96
N ARG A 318 15.93 -7.19 -3.72
CA ARG A 318 16.22 -8.25 -2.74
C ARG A 318 17.27 -7.81 -1.74
N LEU A 319 17.19 -8.36 -0.53
CA LEU A 319 18.11 -8.13 0.57
C LEU A 319 19.10 -9.33 0.69
N PHE A 320 20.37 -9.03 0.85
CA PHE A 320 21.46 -10.02 1.03
C PHE A 320 22.21 -9.72 2.33
N PRO A 321 21.79 -10.29 3.46
CA PRO A 321 22.50 -10.14 4.73
C PRO A 321 23.73 -11.04 4.77
N LEU A 322 24.92 -10.46 5.01
CA LEU A 322 26.17 -11.19 5.17
C LEU A 322 26.75 -10.87 6.55
N THR A 323 27.09 -11.91 7.29
CA THR A 323 27.57 -11.87 8.68
C THR A 323 29.03 -12.21 8.77
N ALA A 324 29.78 -11.62 9.68
CA ALA A 324 31.15 -12.02 10.00
C ALA A 324 31.62 -11.42 11.33
N ASN A 325 32.80 -11.87 11.79
CA ASN A 325 33.47 -11.36 12.99
C ASN A 325 34.60 -10.35 12.67
N SER A 326 34.82 -10.06 11.38
CA SER A 326 35.76 -9.03 10.93
C SER A 326 35.35 -8.49 9.55
N VAL A 327 35.81 -7.27 9.22
CA VAL A 327 35.61 -6.69 7.90
C VAL A 327 36.28 -7.52 6.80
N GLY A 328 37.44 -8.13 7.08
CA GLY A 328 38.12 -9.04 6.15
C GLY A 328 37.26 -10.24 5.76
N GLN A 329 36.61 -10.88 6.73
CA GLN A 329 35.68 -12.00 6.47
C GLN A 329 34.42 -11.53 5.69
N LEU A 330 33.92 -10.30 5.92
CA LEU A 330 32.83 -9.75 5.10
C LEU A 330 33.26 -9.60 3.65
N LEU A 331 34.48 -9.10 3.40
CA LEU A 331 35.05 -8.97 2.04
C LEU A 331 35.18 -10.33 1.34
N GLU A 332 35.66 -11.37 2.05
CA GLU A 332 35.73 -12.75 1.54
C GLU A 332 34.35 -13.28 1.14
N LYS A 333 33.32 -13.07 2.00
CA LYS A 333 31.93 -13.50 1.71
C LYS A 333 31.32 -12.75 0.52
N MET A 334 31.59 -11.46 0.39
CA MET A 334 31.18 -10.68 -0.79
C MET A 334 31.85 -11.17 -2.06
N THR A 335 33.14 -11.51 -2.02
CA THR A 335 33.86 -12.09 -3.16
C THR A 335 33.29 -13.46 -3.54
N ALA A 336 32.93 -14.29 -2.56
CA ALA A 336 32.29 -15.58 -2.80
C ALA A 336 30.89 -15.42 -3.42
N LEU A 337 30.10 -14.43 -2.96
CA LEU A 337 28.79 -14.08 -3.55
C LEU A 337 28.96 -13.62 -5.00
N GLN A 338 29.93 -12.73 -5.26
CA GLN A 338 30.26 -12.26 -6.60
C GLN A 338 30.60 -13.42 -7.54
N SER A 339 31.46 -14.36 -7.11
CA SER A 339 31.85 -15.52 -7.89
C SER A 339 30.66 -16.42 -8.26
N LYS A 340 29.75 -16.67 -7.30
CA LYS A 340 28.52 -17.44 -7.55
C LYS A 340 27.61 -16.79 -8.58
N LEU A 341 27.40 -15.48 -8.47
CA LEU A 341 26.58 -14.70 -9.41
C LEU A 341 27.20 -14.71 -10.82
N THR A 342 28.50 -14.52 -10.94
CA THR A 342 29.22 -14.58 -12.22
C THR A 342 29.18 -15.98 -12.83
N ALA A 343 29.12 -17.05 -12.02
CA ALA A 343 28.95 -18.43 -12.47
C ALA A 343 27.49 -18.78 -12.84
N GLY A 344 26.56 -17.81 -12.85
CA GLY A 344 25.19 -17.99 -13.32
C GLY A 344 24.17 -18.37 -12.25
N SER A 345 24.49 -18.25 -10.96
CA SER A 345 23.48 -18.44 -9.89
C SER A 345 22.36 -17.40 -10.01
N SER A 346 21.10 -17.85 -9.85
CA SER A 346 19.97 -16.93 -9.83
C SER A 346 20.03 -15.95 -8.65
N LEU A 347 19.58 -14.73 -8.85
CA LEU A 347 19.54 -13.69 -7.81
C LEU A 347 18.68 -14.14 -6.61
N ALA A 348 17.53 -14.77 -6.87
CA ALA A 348 16.64 -15.32 -5.85
C ALA A 348 17.32 -16.40 -5.01
N GLY A 349 17.94 -17.39 -5.66
CA GLY A 349 18.68 -18.46 -4.95
C GLY A 349 19.87 -17.93 -4.17
N ALA A 350 20.56 -16.91 -4.68
CA ALA A 350 21.66 -16.26 -3.95
C ALA A 350 21.15 -15.52 -2.71
N ALA A 351 20.01 -14.80 -2.79
CA ALA A 351 19.40 -14.11 -1.66
C ALA A 351 18.94 -15.09 -0.58
N GLN A 352 18.27 -16.18 -0.97
CA GLN A 352 17.82 -17.22 -0.06
C GLN A 352 18.98 -17.92 0.63
N ASN A 353 20.06 -18.21 -0.10
CA ASN A 353 21.26 -18.78 0.50
C ASN A 353 21.94 -17.82 1.48
N ALA A 354 22.03 -16.53 1.15
CA ALA A 354 22.55 -15.52 2.06
C ALA A 354 21.71 -15.43 3.36
N TYR A 355 20.39 -15.46 3.23
CA TYR A 355 19.49 -15.47 4.38
C TYR A 355 19.64 -16.73 5.25
N ARG A 356 19.72 -17.92 4.66
CA ARG A 356 19.95 -19.17 5.40
C ARG A 356 21.28 -19.11 6.19
N GLN A 357 22.35 -18.62 5.58
CA GLN A 357 23.63 -18.43 6.27
C GLN A 357 23.54 -17.40 7.39
N TYR A 358 22.87 -16.28 7.13
CA TYR A 358 22.59 -15.27 8.15
C TYR A 358 21.88 -15.84 9.37
N LEU A 359 20.85 -16.68 9.20
CA LEU A 359 20.12 -17.29 10.32
C LEU A 359 21.03 -18.20 11.18
N LEU A 360 21.97 -18.91 10.56
CA LEU A 360 22.90 -19.80 11.25
C LEU A 360 23.97 -19.02 12.03
N GLU A 361 24.46 -17.92 11.44
CA GLU A 361 25.64 -17.24 11.92
C GLU A 361 25.35 -16.01 12.80
N LYS A 362 24.16 -15.38 12.65
CA LYS A 362 23.81 -14.13 13.35
C LYS A 362 24.00 -14.16 14.87
N PRO A 363 23.80 -15.29 15.60
CA PRO A 363 23.97 -15.28 17.05
C PRO A 363 25.39 -14.99 17.51
N ALA A 364 26.41 -15.37 16.69
CA ALA A 364 27.83 -15.21 17.00
C ALA A 364 28.49 -14.08 16.18
N ALA A 365 27.77 -13.45 15.24
CA ALA A 365 28.33 -12.45 14.36
C ALA A 365 28.55 -11.12 15.09
N GLU A 366 29.70 -10.50 14.82
CA GLU A 366 30.03 -9.16 15.32
C GLU A 366 29.48 -8.06 14.38
N TYR A 367 29.52 -8.33 13.07
CA TYR A 367 29.10 -7.39 12.03
C TYR A 367 28.14 -8.03 11.04
N VAL A 368 27.25 -7.22 10.50
CA VAL A 368 26.37 -7.58 9.39
C VAL A 368 26.40 -6.47 8.35
N VAL A 369 26.75 -6.82 7.10
CA VAL A 369 26.51 -5.95 5.94
C VAL A 369 25.26 -6.42 5.23
N CYS A 370 24.37 -5.50 4.88
CA CYS A 370 23.18 -5.77 4.10
C CYS A 370 23.33 -5.13 2.72
N LEU A 371 23.37 -5.97 1.68
CA LEU A 371 23.38 -5.51 0.29
C LEU A 371 21.97 -5.59 -0.29
N LEU A 372 21.66 -4.66 -1.20
CA LEU A 372 20.40 -4.63 -1.95
C LEU A 372 20.70 -4.76 -3.44
N GLY A 373 19.82 -5.42 -4.21
CA GLY A 373 19.96 -5.52 -5.66
C GLY A 373 18.71 -6.06 -6.32
N GLN A 374 18.36 -5.51 -7.49
CA GLN A 374 17.23 -5.95 -8.33
C GLN A 374 17.69 -6.87 -9.46
N THR A 375 18.92 -6.66 -9.92
CA THR A 375 19.55 -7.44 -10.99
C THR A 375 20.94 -7.89 -10.55
N THR A 376 21.48 -8.91 -11.23
CA THR A 376 22.84 -9.39 -10.98
C THR A 376 23.86 -8.29 -11.14
N ASP A 377 23.76 -7.47 -12.21
CA ASP A 377 24.70 -6.39 -12.48
C ASP A 377 24.63 -5.28 -11.41
N GLU A 378 23.43 -4.98 -10.93
CA GLU A 378 23.25 -4.01 -9.85
C GLU A 378 23.86 -4.52 -8.54
N LEU A 379 23.62 -5.77 -8.17
CA LEU A 379 24.19 -6.36 -6.97
C LEU A 379 25.73 -6.44 -7.06
N LEU A 380 26.28 -6.76 -8.23
CA LEU A 380 27.74 -6.75 -8.44
C LEU A 380 28.33 -5.35 -8.24
N ARG A 381 27.63 -4.28 -8.70
CA ARG A 381 28.05 -2.88 -8.42
C ARG A 381 27.99 -2.56 -6.92
N GLU A 382 26.90 -2.98 -6.24
CA GLU A 382 26.75 -2.76 -4.79
C GLU A 382 27.83 -3.49 -3.98
N ILE A 383 28.21 -4.71 -4.37
CA ILE A 383 29.37 -5.44 -3.80
C ILE A 383 30.66 -4.61 -3.98
N GLY A 384 30.89 -4.06 -5.17
CA GLY A 384 32.05 -3.22 -5.45
C GLY A 384 32.07 -1.93 -4.62
N PHE A 385 30.92 -1.28 -4.39
CA PHE A 385 30.81 -0.11 -3.50
C PHE A 385 31.05 -0.50 -2.04
N ALA A 386 30.49 -1.63 -1.60
CA ALA A 386 30.65 -2.12 -0.22
C ALA A 386 32.11 -2.46 0.09
N ALA A 387 32.81 -3.14 -0.82
CA ALA A 387 34.23 -3.51 -0.63
C ALA A 387 35.14 -2.30 -0.37
N LYS A 388 34.86 -1.18 -1.02
CA LYS A 388 35.62 0.09 -0.83
C LYS A 388 35.11 0.88 0.38
N GLY A 389 33.79 0.98 0.52
CA GLY A 389 33.15 1.86 1.51
C GLY A 389 33.25 1.33 2.94
N MET A 390 33.11 0.05 3.16
CA MET A 390 33.17 -0.55 4.50
C MET A 390 34.53 -0.40 5.19
N LEU A 391 35.64 -0.51 4.45
CA LEU A 391 36.97 -0.29 5.02
C LEU A 391 37.08 1.13 5.58
N SER A 392 36.68 2.12 4.78
CA SER A 392 36.68 3.52 5.23
C SER A 392 35.70 3.76 6.39
N ALA A 393 34.52 3.14 6.36
CA ALA A 393 33.54 3.24 7.43
C ALA A 393 34.07 2.65 8.75
N PHE A 394 34.75 1.52 8.67
CA PHE A 394 35.36 0.87 9.81
C PHE A 394 36.52 1.69 10.41
N GLU A 395 37.38 2.25 9.57
CA GLU A 395 38.48 3.12 10.01
C GLU A 395 37.96 4.40 10.68
N LYS A 396 36.91 5.00 10.11
CA LYS A 396 36.30 6.25 10.62
C LYS A 396 35.28 6.04 11.72
N GLN A 397 34.94 4.80 12.04
CA GLN A 397 33.89 4.45 12.97
C GLN A 397 32.53 5.13 12.63
N SER A 398 32.18 5.16 11.34
CA SER A 398 30.98 5.79 10.79
C SER A 398 30.18 4.80 9.95
N ASP A 399 28.87 5.05 9.83
CA ASP A 399 28.01 4.23 8.98
C ASP A 399 28.37 4.40 7.50
N TRP A 400 28.17 3.33 6.72
CA TRP A 400 28.27 3.33 5.28
C TRP A 400 26.93 2.96 4.65
N GLN A 401 26.57 3.67 3.57
CA GLN A 401 25.36 3.37 2.80
C GLN A 401 25.50 3.78 1.33
N THR A 402 24.72 3.10 0.46
CA THR A 402 24.58 3.47 -0.93
C THR A 402 23.25 4.18 -1.21
N PRO A 403 23.09 4.85 -2.37
CA PRO A 403 21.80 5.39 -2.80
C PRO A 403 20.71 4.31 -2.95
N LEU A 404 21.06 3.09 -3.32
CA LEU A 404 20.12 1.96 -3.39
C LEU A 404 19.64 1.53 -1.99
N GLY A 405 20.47 1.70 -0.97
CA GLY A 405 20.16 1.42 0.44
C GLY A 405 20.95 0.27 1.05
N SER A 406 21.95 -0.29 0.36
CA SER A 406 22.91 -1.17 1.01
C SER A 406 23.55 -0.46 2.19
N PHE A 407 23.74 -1.18 3.30
CA PHE A 407 24.10 -0.57 4.56
C PHE A 407 25.06 -1.42 5.39
N PHE A 408 25.96 -0.75 6.09
CA PHE A 408 26.88 -1.32 7.07
C PHE A 408 27.14 -0.32 8.20
N THR A 409 27.22 -0.82 9.43
CA THR A 409 27.73 -0.07 10.58
C THR A 409 28.84 -0.85 11.31
N PRO A 410 29.96 -0.18 11.64
CA PRO A 410 31.00 -0.77 12.47
C PRO A 410 30.67 -0.73 13.98
N ARG A 411 29.57 -0.06 14.36
CA ARG A 411 29.13 0.11 15.75
C ARG A 411 27.65 -0.21 15.89
N PRO A 412 27.27 -1.49 15.78
CA PRO A 412 25.87 -1.89 15.92
C PRO A 412 25.37 -1.60 17.35
N LEU A 413 24.24 -0.91 17.44
CA LEU A 413 23.65 -0.44 18.71
C LEU A 413 22.53 -1.34 19.23
N GLY A 414 22.02 -2.28 18.42
CA GLY A 414 20.83 -3.06 18.77
C GLY A 414 21.07 -4.23 19.70
N LYS A 415 22.33 -4.60 19.99
CA LYS A 415 22.65 -5.64 21.00
C LYS A 415 22.30 -5.19 22.42
N ASP A 416 22.61 -3.94 22.76
CA ASP A 416 22.44 -3.37 24.11
C ASP A 416 21.42 -2.25 24.14
N GLY A 417 21.12 -1.64 22.99
CA GLY A 417 20.21 -0.51 22.86
C GLY A 417 18.78 -0.92 22.57
N LYS A 418 17.82 -0.23 23.20
CA LYS A 418 16.40 -0.43 22.98
C LYS A 418 15.95 0.27 21.70
N VAL A 419 14.90 -0.28 21.06
CA VAL A 419 14.18 0.37 19.97
C VAL A 419 13.06 1.23 20.52
N SER A 420 12.94 2.46 20.03
CA SER A 420 11.81 3.36 20.29
C SER A 420 11.10 3.72 19.00
N PHE A 421 9.78 3.62 18.98
CA PHE A 421 8.96 4.06 17.85
C PHE A 421 8.64 5.56 18.01
N VAL A 422 8.69 6.27 16.90
CA VAL A 422 8.42 7.70 16.84
C VAL A 422 7.29 7.96 15.83
N TYR A 423 6.25 8.63 16.27
CA TYR A 423 5.10 8.93 15.43
C TYR A 423 5.11 10.38 14.98
N PRO A 424 5.11 10.65 13.66
CA PRO A 424 5.18 12.00 13.12
C PRO A 424 3.86 12.75 13.36
N GLY A 425 3.95 14.08 13.28
CA GLY A 425 2.81 14.98 13.29
C GLY A 425 2.00 14.97 12.01
N ALA A 426 1.01 15.85 11.92
CA ALA A 426 0.22 16.09 10.72
C ALA A 426 1.07 16.65 9.56
N PHE A 427 0.46 16.75 8.38
CA PHE A 427 1.04 17.37 7.16
C PHE A 427 2.22 16.63 6.53
N ASN A 428 2.34 15.34 6.77
CA ASN A 428 3.35 14.49 6.13
C ASN A 428 2.75 13.57 5.04
N SER A 429 1.42 13.39 4.99
CA SER A 429 0.76 12.58 3.95
C SER A 429 0.87 13.25 2.59
N TYR A 430 1.00 12.46 1.54
CA TYR A 430 1.12 12.90 0.14
C TYR A 430 0.49 11.87 -0.80
N PRO A 431 0.09 12.25 -2.03
CA PRO A 431 -0.46 11.30 -3.00
C PRO A 431 0.49 10.13 -3.27
N GLY A 432 -0.04 8.91 -3.19
CA GLY A 432 0.70 7.66 -3.42
C GLY A 432 1.33 7.03 -2.17
N VAL A 433 1.33 7.67 -1.00
CA VAL A 433 1.91 7.09 0.22
C VAL A 433 1.15 5.84 0.67
N GLY A 434 1.89 4.78 1.02
CA GLY A 434 1.32 3.53 1.53
C GLY A 434 0.54 2.71 0.50
N ARG A 435 0.64 3.02 -0.79
CA ARG A 435 -0.13 2.38 -1.87
C ARG A 435 0.14 0.90 -2.00
N ASP A 436 1.39 0.47 -1.85
CA ASP A 436 1.82 -0.91 -2.05
C ASP A 436 1.62 -1.78 -0.79
N LEU A 437 1.32 -1.19 0.38
CA LEU A 437 1.32 -1.91 1.67
C LEU A 437 0.37 -3.11 1.69
N PHE A 438 -0.85 -2.97 1.17
CA PHE A 438 -1.83 -4.06 1.17
C PHE A 438 -1.52 -5.15 0.15
N TYR A 439 -0.78 -4.83 -0.91
CA TYR A 439 -0.27 -5.82 -1.85
C TYR A 439 0.90 -6.59 -1.25
N LEU A 440 1.85 -5.88 -0.66
CA LEU A 440 3.04 -6.47 -0.03
C LEU A 440 2.68 -7.29 1.22
N PHE A 441 1.71 -6.82 1.99
CA PHE A 441 1.30 -7.40 3.28
C PHE A 441 -0.21 -7.57 3.36
N PRO A 442 -0.80 -8.57 2.69
CA PRO A 442 -2.25 -8.74 2.61
C PRO A 442 -2.96 -8.87 3.98
N ASN A 443 -2.27 -9.38 4.99
CA ASN A 443 -2.81 -9.49 6.35
C ASN A 443 -3.16 -8.13 6.99
N LEU A 444 -2.69 -7.02 6.41
CA LEU A 444 -3.08 -5.67 6.87
C LEU A 444 -4.58 -5.42 6.73
N TYR A 445 -5.26 -6.06 5.77
CA TYR A 445 -6.72 -5.98 5.67
C TYR A 445 -7.41 -6.48 6.94
N ASP A 446 -6.94 -7.61 7.50
CA ASP A 446 -7.52 -8.19 8.72
C ASP A 446 -7.18 -7.34 9.95
N HIS A 447 -5.97 -6.79 10.00
CA HIS A 447 -5.55 -5.93 11.10
C HIS A 447 -6.32 -4.61 11.17
N ILE A 448 -6.52 -3.95 10.02
CA ILE A 448 -7.19 -2.66 9.99
C ILE A 448 -8.73 -2.80 10.10
N SER A 449 -9.32 -3.88 9.58
CA SER A 449 -10.75 -4.14 9.75
C SER A 449 -11.16 -4.35 11.21
N GLY A 450 -10.20 -4.58 12.10
CA GLY A 450 -10.42 -4.60 13.55
C GLY A 450 -10.56 -3.21 14.20
N ILE A 451 -10.38 -2.11 13.44
CA ILE A 451 -10.54 -0.73 13.95
C ILE A 451 -11.49 0.12 13.10
N THR A 452 -11.79 -0.28 11.87
CA THR A 452 -12.68 0.46 10.95
C THR A 452 -13.47 -0.48 10.06
N GLY A 453 -14.71 -0.12 9.76
CA GLY A 453 -15.53 -0.76 8.73
C GLY A 453 -15.27 -0.21 7.32
N ASP A 454 -14.67 0.97 7.17
CA ASP A 454 -14.37 1.61 5.89
C ASP A 454 -12.91 2.10 5.79
N ILE A 455 -12.06 1.22 5.31
CA ILE A 455 -10.63 1.49 5.16
C ILE A 455 -10.39 2.65 4.17
N GLY A 456 -11.18 2.74 3.11
CA GLY A 456 -11.04 3.77 2.08
C GLY A 456 -11.35 5.16 2.61
N ASP A 457 -12.38 5.30 3.44
CA ASP A 457 -12.73 6.55 4.11
C ASP A 457 -11.68 6.94 5.15
N LEU A 458 -11.21 5.99 5.95
CA LEU A 458 -10.20 6.23 6.97
C LEU A 458 -8.85 6.69 6.37
N LEU A 459 -8.44 6.10 5.24
CA LEU A 459 -7.24 6.52 4.51
C LEU A 459 -7.45 7.83 3.73
N ASN A 460 -8.69 8.22 3.48
CA ASN A 460 -9.05 9.23 2.50
C ASN A 460 -8.50 8.89 1.10
N GLU A 461 -8.79 7.66 0.64
CA GLU A 461 -8.18 7.04 -0.52
C GLU A 461 -8.27 7.87 -1.81
N ARG A 462 -9.32 8.71 -1.96
CA ARG A 462 -9.52 9.53 -3.17
C ARG A 462 -8.48 10.64 -3.32
N LEU A 463 -7.95 11.13 -2.22
CA LEU A 463 -6.85 12.12 -2.23
C LEU A 463 -5.48 11.45 -2.23
N LEU A 464 -5.31 10.35 -1.48
CA LEU A 464 -4.05 9.60 -1.48
C LEU A 464 -3.82 8.86 -2.81
N TYR A 465 -4.88 8.34 -3.42
CA TYR A 465 -4.83 7.62 -4.70
C TYR A 465 -5.80 8.25 -5.69
N PRO A 466 -5.45 9.38 -6.30
CA PRO A 466 -6.36 10.17 -7.15
C PRO A 466 -6.93 9.35 -8.30
N ARG A 467 -8.20 9.60 -8.60
CA ARG A 467 -8.94 8.96 -9.69
C ARG A 467 -9.18 9.96 -10.81
N SER A 468 -8.80 9.60 -12.03
CA SER A 468 -8.98 10.46 -13.19
C SER A 468 -9.08 9.63 -14.47
N MET A 469 -9.89 10.10 -15.44
CA MET A 469 -9.81 9.61 -16.82
C MET A 469 -8.70 10.32 -17.60
N ALA A 470 -8.40 11.57 -17.27
CA ALA A 470 -7.26 12.28 -17.86
C ALA A 470 -5.95 11.84 -17.19
N VAL A 471 -4.86 11.94 -17.94
CA VAL A 471 -3.51 11.75 -17.38
C VAL A 471 -3.22 12.89 -16.41
N LEU A 472 -2.92 12.54 -15.15
CA LEU A 472 -2.56 13.52 -14.13
C LEU A 472 -1.13 14.03 -14.38
N THR A 473 -0.99 15.33 -14.48
CA THR A 473 0.31 16.01 -14.62
C THR A 473 0.94 16.26 -13.24
N SER A 474 2.21 16.68 -13.23
CA SER A 474 2.86 17.12 -11.98
C SER A 474 2.16 18.33 -11.36
N VAL A 475 1.53 19.19 -12.17
CA VAL A 475 0.73 20.33 -11.68
C VAL A 475 -0.52 19.84 -10.98
N ASP A 476 -1.23 18.87 -11.56
CA ASP A 476 -2.42 18.28 -10.96
C ASP A 476 -2.12 17.60 -9.63
N LEU A 477 -1.01 16.82 -9.57
CA LEU A 477 -0.57 16.17 -8.34
C LEU A 477 -0.18 17.18 -7.26
N THR A 478 0.45 18.30 -7.63
CA THR A 478 0.75 19.40 -6.71
C THR A 478 -0.53 20.05 -6.17
N ALA A 479 -1.53 20.25 -7.04
CA ALA A 479 -2.82 20.80 -6.63
C ALA A 479 -3.58 19.84 -5.67
N ILE A 480 -3.55 18.54 -5.94
CA ILE A 480 -4.12 17.51 -5.05
C ILE A 480 -3.39 17.47 -3.69
N GLU A 481 -2.07 17.57 -3.69
CA GLU A 481 -1.28 17.64 -2.44
C GLU A 481 -1.61 18.92 -1.66
N ALA A 482 -1.80 20.05 -2.34
CA ALA A 482 -2.23 21.29 -1.71
C ALA A 482 -3.66 21.15 -1.12
N GLN A 483 -4.58 20.49 -1.83
CA GLN A 483 -5.93 20.21 -1.34
C GLN A 483 -5.89 19.29 -0.11
N LEU A 484 -5.06 18.23 -0.14
CA LEU A 484 -4.84 17.33 0.99
C LEU A 484 -4.33 18.11 2.22
N THR A 485 -3.36 19.02 2.02
CA THR A 485 -2.78 19.85 3.09
C THR A 485 -3.78 20.89 3.62
N ALA A 486 -4.70 21.37 2.80
CA ALA A 486 -5.70 22.37 3.20
C ALA A 486 -6.82 21.78 4.08
N ASP A 487 -7.05 20.47 4.05
CA ASP A 487 -8.04 19.79 4.89
C ASP A 487 -7.37 19.16 6.13
N PRO A 488 -7.49 19.83 7.30
CA PRO A 488 -6.86 19.36 8.54
C PRO A 488 -7.40 18.00 8.98
N ILE A 489 -8.69 17.78 8.84
CA ILE A 489 -9.35 16.55 9.31
C ILE A 489 -8.85 15.35 8.51
N THR A 490 -8.78 15.50 7.20
CA THR A 490 -8.20 14.48 6.32
C THR A 490 -6.75 14.16 6.68
N MET A 491 -5.93 15.18 6.94
CA MET A 491 -4.53 14.98 7.31
C MET A 491 -4.38 14.29 8.66
N LEU A 492 -5.23 14.60 9.64
CA LEU A 492 -5.22 13.97 10.95
C LEU A 492 -5.60 12.49 10.86
N ILE A 493 -6.69 12.16 10.15
CA ILE A 493 -7.21 10.81 10.04
C ILE A 493 -6.24 9.93 9.22
N SER A 494 -5.85 10.39 8.01
CA SER A 494 -4.96 9.61 7.15
C SER A 494 -3.56 9.41 7.74
N GLY A 495 -3.02 10.42 8.45
CA GLY A 495 -1.76 10.32 9.16
C GLY A 495 -1.76 9.24 10.24
N SER A 496 -2.82 9.20 11.07
CA SER A 496 -3.00 8.16 12.10
C SER A 496 -3.19 6.77 11.50
N CYS A 497 -3.92 6.67 10.38
CA CYS A 497 -4.11 5.40 9.67
C CYS A 497 -2.77 4.87 9.11
N LEU A 498 -1.97 5.71 8.46
CA LEU A 498 -0.64 5.33 7.96
C LEU A 498 0.30 4.89 9.09
N ALA A 499 0.31 5.61 10.22
CA ALA A 499 1.08 5.23 11.39
C ALA A 499 0.67 3.84 11.92
N PHE A 500 -0.63 3.56 11.96
CA PHE A 500 -1.17 2.24 12.31
C PHE A 500 -0.69 1.16 11.34
N LEU A 501 -0.78 1.39 10.03
CA LEU A 501 -0.38 0.41 9.01
C LEU A 501 1.12 0.10 9.09
N TYR A 502 1.99 1.11 9.12
CA TYR A 502 3.43 0.92 9.24
C TYR A 502 3.84 0.25 10.56
N THR A 503 3.15 0.56 11.66
CA THR A 503 3.39 -0.12 12.95
C THR A 503 3.04 -1.60 12.86
N ASN A 504 1.92 -1.95 12.22
CA ASN A 504 1.54 -3.35 12.02
C ASN A 504 2.55 -4.10 11.13
N VAL A 505 3.07 -3.47 10.08
CA VAL A 505 4.15 -4.05 9.27
C VAL A 505 5.37 -4.37 10.13
N LEU A 506 5.86 -3.44 10.95
CA LEU A 506 7.04 -3.70 11.75
C LEU A 506 6.80 -4.68 12.89
N ARG A 507 5.69 -4.57 13.61
CA ARG A 507 5.42 -5.42 14.77
C ARG A 507 4.94 -6.83 14.41
N ASN A 508 4.07 -6.95 13.42
CA ASN A 508 3.38 -8.21 13.15
C ASN A 508 3.97 -8.99 11.96
N VAL A 509 4.67 -8.32 11.04
CA VAL A 509 5.33 -8.99 9.91
C VAL A 509 6.82 -9.19 10.19
N PHE A 510 7.51 -8.12 10.58
CA PHE A 510 8.95 -8.18 10.86
C PHE A 510 9.30 -8.44 12.34
N GLU A 511 8.29 -8.55 13.22
CA GLU A 511 8.43 -8.88 14.64
C GLU A 511 9.39 -7.95 15.40
N ILE A 512 9.42 -6.66 15.03
CA ILE A 512 10.22 -5.66 15.76
C ILE A 512 9.41 -5.19 16.97
N HIS A 513 9.94 -5.46 18.17
CA HIS A 513 9.29 -5.11 19.43
C HIS A 513 9.96 -3.87 20.06
N PRO A 514 9.32 -2.69 20.01
CA PRO A 514 9.86 -1.50 20.66
C PRO A 514 9.73 -1.59 22.16
N ALA A 515 10.69 -1.03 22.90
CA ALA A 515 10.62 -0.87 24.34
C ALA A 515 9.76 0.34 24.72
N SER A 516 9.72 1.36 23.87
CA SER A 516 8.98 2.58 24.09
C SER A 516 8.48 3.20 22.79
N ALA A 517 7.55 4.14 22.93
CA ALA A 517 7.08 4.98 21.83
C ALA A 517 6.71 6.39 22.34
N PHE A 518 6.79 7.37 21.42
CA PHE A 518 6.32 8.73 21.64
C PHE A 518 5.89 9.38 20.33
N GLY A 519 5.07 10.43 20.44
CA GLY A 519 4.52 11.15 19.32
C GLY A 519 4.99 12.59 19.25
N TYR A 520 4.94 13.19 18.07
CA TYR A 520 5.09 14.60 17.81
C TYR A 520 3.73 15.17 17.42
N SER A 521 3.09 16.00 18.22
CA SER A 521 1.77 16.58 17.94
C SER A 521 0.74 15.48 17.66
N LEU A 522 0.09 15.44 16.49
CA LEU A 522 -0.78 14.32 16.06
C LEU A 522 -0.18 12.93 16.35
N GLY A 523 1.13 12.84 16.39
CA GLY A 523 1.83 11.57 16.64
C GLY A 523 1.43 10.92 17.97
N GLU A 524 1.02 11.70 18.99
CA GLU A 524 0.52 11.15 20.24
C GLU A 524 -0.83 10.45 20.08
N VAL A 525 -1.75 11.02 19.28
CA VAL A 525 -3.02 10.38 18.89
C VAL A 525 -2.75 9.14 18.02
N SER A 526 -1.86 9.26 17.03
CA SER A 526 -1.49 8.16 16.14
C SER A 526 -0.89 6.99 16.94
N MET A 527 -0.10 7.27 17.98
CA MET A 527 0.47 6.28 18.88
C MET A 527 -0.59 5.46 19.60
N MET A 528 -1.72 6.07 20.00
CA MET A 528 -2.81 5.36 20.67
C MET A 528 -3.46 4.30 19.76
N PHE A 529 -3.74 4.64 18.51
CA PHE A 529 -4.24 3.68 17.53
C PHE A 529 -3.18 2.64 17.13
N ALA A 530 -1.98 3.07 16.83
CA ALA A 530 -0.89 2.22 16.40
C ALA A 530 -0.47 1.19 17.46
N SER A 531 -0.54 1.55 18.74
CA SER A 531 -0.29 0.65 19.88
C SER A 531 -1.52 -0.20 20.30
N ARG A 532 -2.65 0.00 19.62
CA ARG A 532 -3.94 -0.66 19.93
C ARG A 532 -4.51 -0.31 21.29
N VAL A 533 -4.08 0.79 21.91
CA VAL A 533 -4.74 1.35 23.10
C VAL A 533 -6.16 1.76 22.72
N TRP A 534 -6.33 2.38 21.55
CA TRP A 534 -7.62 2.70 20.95
C TRP A 534 -7.91 1.80 19.74
N THR A 535 -9.19 1.41 19.57
CA THR A 535 -9.67 0.56 18.47
C THR A 535 -10.93 1.09 17.77
N GLU A 536 -11.47 2.22 18.23
CA GLU A 536 -12.69 2.85 17.71
C GLU A 536 -12.36 3.98 16.72
N ALA A 537 -11.83 3.62 15.54
CA ALA A 537 -11.42 4.62 14.56
C ALA A 537 -12.62 5.31 13.88
N ASP A 538 -13.70 4.59 13.58
CA ASP A 538 -14.88 5.15 12.90
C ASP A 538 -15.60 6.18 13.79
N GLY A 539 -15.82 5.84 15.07
CA GLY A 539 -16.43 6.73 16.04
C GLY A 539 -15.59 7.98 16.27
N THR A 540 -14.27 7.81 16.41
CA THR A 540 -13.33 8.93 16.61
C THR A 540 -13.27 9.83 15.39
N SER A 541 -13.20 9.26 14.18
CA SER A 541 -13.20 10.03 12.91
C SER A 541 -14.49 10.82 12.73
N LYS A 542 -15.63 10.23 13.07
CA LYS A 542 -16.92 10.91 13.04
C LYS A 542 -16.96 12.07 14.02
N ALA A 543 -16.57 11.86 15.27
CA ALA A 543 -16.51 12.92 16.29
C ALA A 543 -15.58 14.06 15.86
N LEU A 544 -14.43 13.75 15.25
CA LEU A 544 -13.51 14.75 14.72
C LEU A 544 -14.14 15.58 13.59
N ARG A 545 -14.86 14.94 12.66
CA ARG A 545 -15.54 15.61 11.53
C ARG A 545 -16.70 16.50 11.99
N GLU A 546 -17.38 16.12 13.06
CA GLU A 546 -18.53 16.87 13.62
C GLU A 546 -18.08 17.98 14.56
N SER A 547 -16.87 17.91 15.11
CA SER A 547 -16.34 18.90 16.06
C SER A 547 -16.08 20.25 15.42
N PRO A 548 -16.46 21.38 16.05
CA PRO A 548 -16.10 22.71 15.61
C PRO A 548 -14.61 23.02 15.76
N LEU A 549 -13.84 22.22 16.51
CA LEU A 549 -12.42 22.47 16.78
C LEU A 549 -11.62 22.71 15.51
N PHE A 550 -11.68 21.76 14.57
CA PHE A 550 -10.91 21.82 13.31
C PHE A 550 -11.68 22.42 12.13
N ARG A 551 -12.82 23.07 12.37
CA ARG A 551 -13.61 23.78 11.36
C ARG A 551 -13.61 25.30 11.59
N THR A 552 -13.85 25.74 12.81
CA THR A 552 -14.01 27.16 13.13
C THR A 552 -13.20 27.66 14.31
N ARG A 553 -12.74 26.76 15.22
CA ARG A 553 -12.06 27.16 16.45
C ARG A 553 -10.56 27.31 16.26
N LEU A 554 -9.87 26.25 15.82
CA LEU A 554 -8.41 26.18 15.65
C LEU A 554 -7.97 26.48 14.22
N THR A 555 -8.88 26.31 13.25
CA THR A 555 -8.68 26.50 11.81
C THR A 555 -9.79 27.41 11.25
N GLY A 556 -9.79 27.65 9.94
CA GLY A 556 -10.78 28.50 9.29
C GLY A 556 -10.82 29.90 9.92
N PRO A 557 -11.94 30.34 10.49
CA PRO A 557 -12.05 31.64 11.16
C PRO A 557 -11.19 31.79 12.42
N GLN A 558 -10.74 30.68 13.02
CA GLN A 558 -9.89 30.66 14.23
C GLN A 558 -10.51 31.38 15.42
N ASN A 559 -11.76 31.06 15.73
CA ASN A 559 -12.54 31.77 16.73
C ASN A 559 -11.93 31.71 18.14
N ALA A 560 -11.19 30.65 18.50
CA ALA A 560 -10.46 30.60 19.76
C ALA A 560 -9.43 31.74 19.87
N VAL A 561 -8.67 31.96 18.80
CA VAL A 561 -7.68 33.04 18.72
C VAL A 561 -8.37 34.41 18.70
N ARG A 562 -9.50 34.55 17.98
CA ARG A 562 -10.28 35.79 17.91
C ARG A 562 -10.78 36.19 19.29
N GLU A 563 -11.38 35.28 20.02
CA GLU A 563 -11.86 35.51 21.40
C GLU A 563 -10.70 35.87 22.34
N TYR A 564 -9.59 35.16 22.27
CA TYR A 564 -8.41 35.46 23.07
C TYR A 564 -7.81 36.84 22.79
N TRP A 565 -7.87 37.31 21.52
CA TRP A 565 -7.41 38.65 21.13
C TRP A 565 -8.49 39.72 21.18
N ASN A 566 -9.66 39.42 21.76
CA ASN A 566 -10.84 40.32 21.83
C ASN A 566 -11.30 40.81 20.45
N LEU A 567 -11.30 39.91 19.43
CA LEU A 567 -11.80 40.17 18.09
C LEU A 567 -13.16 39.49 17.90
N PRO A 568 -14.04 40.05 17.03
CA PRO A 568 -15.32 39.42 16.73
C PRO A 568 -15.17 38.01 16.15
N THR A 569 -15.96 37.06 16.64
CA THR A 569 -16.10 35.73 16.03
C THR A 569 -16.69 35.79 14.63
N ARG A 570 -16.47 34.76 13.83
CA ARG A 570 -16.96 34.64 12.45
C ARG A 570 -17.55 33.26 12.20
N SER A 571 -18.47 33.18 11.24
CA SER A 571 -18.98 31.90 10.75
C SER A 571 -17.98 31.27 9.74
N GLU A 572 -18.16 29.99 9.46
CA GLU A 572 -17.34 29.27 8.48
C GLU A 572 -17.45 29.86 7.06
N SER A 573 -18.61 30.42 6.72
CA SER A 573 -18.91 31.01 5.43
C SER A 573 -18.47 32.48 5.28
N ASP A 574 -18.09 33.14 6.37
CA ASP A 574 -17.70 34.55 6.30
C ASP A 574 -16.33 34.71 5.64
N PRO A 575 -16.15 35.69 4.73
CA PRO A 575 -14.82 36.00 4.24
C PRO A 575 -13.93 36.49 5.39
N TYR A 576 -12.74 35.91 5.49
CA TYR A 576 -11.76 36.30 6.52
C TYR A 576 -10.36 36.42 5.91
N GLU A 577 -9.64 37.42 6.38
CA GLU A 577 -8.21 37.54 6.16
C GLU A 577 -7.46 36.55 7.05
N ALA A 578 -6.28 36.11 6.60
CA ALA A 578 -5.40 35.25 7.39
C ALA A 578 -5.03 35.94 8.71
N LEU A 579 -5.63 35.47 9.82
CA LEU A 579 -5.37 35.97 11.17
C LEU A 579 -4.08 35.39 11.75
N TRP A 580 -3.71 34.18 11.30
CA TRP A 580 -2.64 33.38 11.84
C TRP A 580 -1.75 32.80 10.74
N VAL A 581 -0.46 32.80 10.96
CA VAL A 581 0.52 32.11 10.11
C VAL A 581 1.49 31.31 10.99
N ASN A 582 2.06 30.24 10.42
CA ASN A 582 3.08 29.44 11.08
C ASN A 582 4.40 29.52 10.30
N TYR A 583 5.52 29.67 11.00
CA TYR A 583 6.85 29.68 10.44
C TYR A 583 7.78 28.70 11.18
N LEU A 584 8.58 27.96 10.41
CA LEU A 584 9.76 27.27 10.90
C LEU A 584 10.94 28.24 10.89
N LEU A 585 11.67 28.33 12.00
CA LEU A 585 12.84 29.20 12.17
C LEU A 585 14.08 28.35 12.44
N MET A 586 15.16 28.63 11.72
CA MET A 586 16.46 27.96 11.92
C MET A 586 17.26 28.70 12.99
N THR A 587 16.82 28.61 14.24
CA THR A 587 17.44 29.23 15.41
C THR A 587 17.04 28.47 16.69
N GLY A 588 17.77 28.70 17.77
CA GLY A 588 17.47 28.08 19.06
C GLY A 588 16.31 28.77 19.80
N PRO A 589 15.62 28.05 20.71
CA PRO A 589 14.41 28.52 21.39
C PRO A 589 14.66 29.74 22.28
N GLU A 590 15.81 29.86 22.97
CA GLU A 590 16.08 30.95 23.89
C GLU A 590 16.08 32.30 23.20
N LYS A 591 16.70 32.41 22.01
CA LYS A 591 16.71 33.66 21.25
C LYS A 591 15.30 34.06 20.78
N VAL A 592 14.45 33.07 20.51
CA VAL A 592 13.06 33.33 20.11
C VAL A 592 12.26 33.82 21.30
N LYS A 593 12.38 33.17 22.45
CA LYS A 593 11.69 33.58 23.68
C LYS A 593 12.01 35.05 24.07
N GLU A 594 13.28 35.48 23.94
CA GLU A 594 13.69 36.87 24.21
C GLU A 594 12.97 37.86 23.26
N VAL A 595 12.89 37.56 21.95
CA VAL A 595 12.25 38.45 20.97
C VAL A 595 10.72 38.46 21.13
N LEU A 596 10.12 37.34 21.56
CA LEU A 596 8.67 37.25 21.76
C LEU A 596 8.17 38.09 22.96
N LEU A 597 9.01 38.52 23.89
CA LEU A 597 8.60 39.39 24.99
C LEU A 597 7.95 40.71 24.50
N ASP A 598 8.37 41.18 23.33
CA ASP A 598 7.84 42.42 22.72
C ASP A 598 6.74 42.15 21.66
N GLU A 599 6.33 40.88 21.43
CA GLU A 599 5.37 40.51 20.38
C GLU A 599 4.23 39.65 20.94
N PRO A 600 3.24 40.26 21.62
CA PRO A 600 2.22 39.58 22.42
C PRO A 600 1.24 38.71 21.60
N ARG A 601 1.25 38.82 20.26
CA ARG A 601 0.42 38.01 19.36
C ARG A 601 1.22 37.00 18.52
N VAL A 602 2.47 36.69 18.96
CA VAL A 602 3.30 35.65 18.35
C VAL A 602 3.73 34.69 19.45
N TYR A 603 3.61 33.39 19.15
CA TYR A 603 3.82 32.33 20.15
C TYR A 603 4.86 31.33 19.63
N LEU A 604 5.69 30.84 20.55
CA LEU A 604 6.55 29.67 20.30
C LEU A 604 5.66 28.42 20.41
N THR A 605 5.42 27.76 19.28
CA THR A 605 4.51 26.60 19.25
C THR A 605 5.24 25.27 19.36
N HIS A 606 6.44 25.15 18.75
CA HIS A 606 7.22 23.93 18.80
C HIS A 606 8.71 24.22 18.91
N ILE A 607 9.39 23.40 19.69
CA ILE A 607 10.84 23.23 19.69
C ILE A 607 11.11 21.89 19.01
N ASN A 608 11.55 21.91 17.74
CA ASN A 608 11.77 20.69 16.98
C ASN A 608 13.14 20.08 17.26
N THR A 609 14.16 20.95 17.35
CA THR A 609 15.54 20.60 17.68
C THR A 609 16.16 21.74 18.49
N PRO A 610 17.35 21.58 19.09
CA PRO A 610 18.04 22.69 19.73
C PRO A 610 18.34 23.90 18.81
N ARG A 611 18.16 23.74 17.48
CA ARG A 611 18.47 24.75 16.45
C ARG A 611 17.32 25.02 15.50
N GLN A 612 16.15 24.46 15.74
CA GLN A 612 14.95 24.66 14.91
C GLN A 612 13.70 24.74 15.78
N VAL A 613 12.93 25.80 15.60
CA VAL A 613 11.66 26.01 16.31
C VAL A 613 10.55 26.38 15.33
N ALA A 614 9.30 26.31 15.77
CA ALA A 614 8.17 26.89 15.06
C ALA A 614 7.54 28.02 15.89
N ILE A 615 7.13 29.08 15.22
CA ILE A 615 6.31 30.14 15.77
C ILE A 615 4.99 30.23 15.00
N GLY A 616 3.94 30.68 15.69
CA GLY A 616 2.65 30.97 15.08
C GLY A 616 2.05 32.23 15.68
N GLY A 617 1.24 32.94 14.89
CA GLY A 617 0.61 34.16 15.38
C GLY A 617 0.26 35.16 14.27
N ASP A 618 0.08 36.42 14.68
CA ASP A 618 -0.21 37.54 13.78
C ASP A 618 0.82 37.64 12.64
N PRO A 619 0.38 37.70 11.37
CA PRO A 619 1.29 37.72 10.22
C PRO A 619 2.35 38.83 10.26
N ALA A 620 1.95 40.04 10.70
CA ALA A 620 2.88 41.15 10.79
C ALA A 620 3.85 40.99 11.96
N GLY A 621 3.38 40.50 13.12
CA GLY A 621 4.20 40.14 14.26
C GLY A 621 5.24 39.09 13.94
N CYS A 622 4.83 38.00 13.28
CA CYS A 622 5.75 36.94 12.87
C CYS A 622 6.90 37.48 11.97
N ARG A 623 6.57 38.38 11.03
CA ARG A 623 7.60 39.03 10.18
C ARG A 623 8.59 39.84 11.03
N ARG A 624 8.09 40.68 11.97
CA ARG A 624 8.98 41.47 12.87
C ARG A 624 9.91 40.57 13.71
N VAL A 625 9.39 39.44 14.20
CA VAL A 625 10.21 38.43 14.90
C VAL A 625 11.32 37.89 13.98
N ILE A 626 10.98 37.51 12.76
CA ILE A 626 11.94 36.97 11.77
C ILE A 626 13.01 38.02 11.45
N ASP A 627 12.60 39.26 11.21
CA ASP A 627 13.49 40.37 10.87
C ASP A 627 14.47 40.68 12.03
N ARG A 628 13.99 40.63 13.26
CA ARG A 628 14.84 40.83 14.46
C ARG A 628 15.82 39.68 14.67
N LEU A 629 15.40 38.43 14.44
CA LEU A 629 16.24 37.24 14.63
C LEU A 629 17.26 37.07 13.49
N LYS A 630 17.00 37.65 12.32
CA LYS A 630 17.83 37.53 11.09
C LYS A 630 18.16 36.07 10.76
N CYS A 631 17.23 35.14 11.02
CA CYS A 631 17.43 33.73 10.78
C CYS A 631 16.72 33.28 9.50
N LYS A 632 17.13 32.12 8.95
CA LYS A 632 16.39 31.47 7.87
C LYS A 632 15.02 31.03 8.40
N SER A 633 13.99 31.33 7.63
CA SER A 633 12.60 30.96 7.94
C SER A 633 11.93 30.31 6.75
N LEU A 634 10.95 29.46 7.03
CA LEU A 634 10.08 28.83 6.05
C LEU A 634 8.64 28.94 6.57
N GLN A 635 7.77 29.57 5.77
CA GLN A 635 6.35 29.60 6.09
C GLN A 635 5.74 28.21 5.89
N ALA A 636 4.99 27.74 6.88
CA ALA A 636 4.26 26.48 6.76
C ALA A 636 3.07 26.65 5.77
N PRO A 637 2.71 25.61 5.02
CA PRO A 637 1.61 25.68 4.06
C PRO A 637 0.22 25.60 4.72
N PHE A 638 0.13 25.74 6.03
CA PHE A 638 -1.11 25.67 6.81
C PHE A 638 -1.14 26.77 7.89
N ASN A 639 -2.37 27.16 8.30
CA ASN A 639 -2.62 28.24 9.24
C ASN A 639 -3.45 27.75 10.43
N TYR A 640 -2.91 26.83 11.24
CA TYR A 640 -3.61 26.29 12.40
C TYR A 640 -3.02 26.87 13.69
N ALA A 641 -3.90 27.29 14.58
CA ALA A 641 -3.52 27.71 15.92
C ALA A 641 -3.57 26.50 16.86
N ILE A 642 -2.41 25.91 17.12
CA ILE A 642 -2.22 24.80 18.05
C ILE A 642 -0.91 24.98 18.81
N HIS A 643 -0.75 24.27 19.91
CA HIS A 643 0.42 24.34 20.79
C HIS A 643 0.75 25.74 21.29
N CYS A 644 -0.30 26.49 21.66
CA CYS A 644 -0.17 27.87 22.05
C CYS A 644 -1.28 28.29 23.07
N GLU A 645 -0.98 29.30 23.83
CA GLU A 645 -1.88 29.83 24.86
C GLU A 645 -3.27 30.28 24.38
N PRO A 646 -3.42 30.89 23.18
CA PRO A 646 -4.75 31.33 22.72
C PRO A 646 -5.81 30.22 22.58
N ILE A 647 -5.45 28.97 22.61
CA ILE A 647 -6.40 27.84 22.50
C ILE A 647 -6.66 27.14 23.84
N HIS A 648 -6.19 27.67 24.95
CA HIS A 648 -6.47 27.12 26.29
C HIS A 648 -7.97 27.05 26.59
N SER A 649 -8.79 27.92 26.00
CA SER A 649 -10.26 27.86 26.08
C SER A 649 -10.85 26.57 25.50
N GLU A 650 -10.11 25.88 24.64
CA GLU A 650 -10.56 24.65 23.97
C GLU A 650 -10.17 23.36 24.72
N TYR A 651 -9.51 23.48 25.86
CA TYR A 651 -8.99 22.34 26.64
C TYR A 651 -10.05 21.30 26.97
N ASP A 652 -11.23 21.73 27.45
CA ASP A 652 -12.30 20.78 27.78
C ASP A 652 -12.87 20.08 26.57
N MET A 653 -13.08 20.81 25.47
CA MET A 653 -13.56 20.22 24.21
C MET A 653 -12.52 19.27 23.59
N LEU A 654 -11.24 19.60 23.68
CA LEU A 654 -10.14 18.71 23.26
C LEU A 654 -10.09 17.46 24.16
N THR A 655 -10.30 17.60 25.46
CA THR A 655 -10.36 16.45 26.40
C THR A 655 -11.54 15.54 26.07
N GLU A 656 -12.71 16.10 25.80
CA GLU A 656 -13.90 15.34 25.43
C GLU A 656 -13.66 14.58 24.10
N LEU A 657 -13.13 15.24 23.07
CA LEU A 657 -12.81 14.64 21.78
C LEU A 657 -11.86 13.44 21.90
N HIS A 658 -10.86 13.53 22.78
CA HIS A 658 -9.88 12.46 22.95
C HIS A 658 -10.24 11.47 24.07
N SER A 659 -11.43 11.58 24.66
CA SER A 659 -11.94 10.64 25.68
C SER A 659 -12.41 9.32 25.06
N VAL A 660 -11.49 8.60 24.41
CA VAL A 660 -11.73 7.32 23.74
C VAL A 660 -11.51 6.16 24.71
N PRO A 661 -12.35 5.10 24.70
CA PRO A 661 -12.15 3.94 25.54
C PRO A 661 -10.78 3.27 25.34
N VAL A 662 -10.14 2.92 26.44
CA VAL A 662 -8.91 2.12 26.43
C VAL A 662 -9.28 0.65 26.31
N MET A 663 -8.83 0.00 25.25
CA MET A 663 -9.16 -1.39 24.95
C MET A 663 -8.04 -2.36 25.31
N ASN A 664 -6.78 -1.94 25.19
CA ASN A 664 -5.63 -2.80 25.41
C ASN A 664 -4.49 -2.06 26.11
N GLN A 665 -3.62 -2.82 26.76
CA GLN A 665 -2.33 -2.32 27.23
C GLN A 665 -1.29 -2.44 26.11
N PRO A 666 -0.44 -1.42 25.88
CA PRO A 666 0.43 -1.35 24.69
C PRO A 666 1.58 -2.35 24.65
N GLY A 667 1.95 -2.96 25.80
CA GLY A 667 3.12 -3.85 25.94
C GLY A 667 4.48 -3.14 25.80
N MET A 668 4.49 -1.80 25.83
CA MET A 668 5.67 -0.93 25.78
C MET A 668 5.37 0.35 26.55
N THR A 669 6.41 1.10 26.91
CA THR A 669 6.24 2.42 27.56
C THR A 669 5.83 3.47 26.53
N LEU A 670 4.70 4.14 26.73
CA LEU A 670 4.32 5.31 25.95
C LEU A 670 4.71 6.58 26.73
N TYR A 671 5.39 7.52 26.09
CA TYR A 671 5.75 8.80 26.70
C TYR A 671 4.80 9.91 26.26
N SER A 672 4.38 10.73 27.22
CA SER A 672 3.52 11.88 26.98
C SER A 672 4.33 13.14 26.69
N ALA A 673 3.93 13.86 25.64
CA ALA A 673 4.45 15.18 25.31
C ALA A 673 3.94 16.29 26.25
N ALA A 674 2.87 16.04 26.99
CA ALA A 674 2.35 16.98 28.00
C ALA A 674 3.20 17.00 29.25
N THR A 675 3.55 15.83 29.78
CA THR A 675 4.22 15.68 31.08
C THR A 675 5.71 15.34 30.96
N TYR A 676 6.15 14.87 29.79
CA TYR A 676 7.50 14.32 29.56
C TYR A 676 7.83 13.21 30.57
N GLN A 677 6.88 12.30 30.73
CA GLN A 677 6.93 11.14 31.62
C GLN A 677 6.24 9.96 30.96
N PRO A 678 6.42 8.72 31.45
CA PRO A 678 5.57 7.59 31.04
C PRO A 678 4.10 7.92 31.22
N MET A 679 3.29 7.70 30.18
CA MET A 679 1.86 7.98 30.17
C MET A 679 1.08 6.88 30.90
N PRO A 680 0.29 7.19 31.93
CA PRO A 680 -0.68 6.23 32.46
C PRO A 680 -1.74 5.87 31.41
N ILE A 681 -2.01 4.57 31.26
CA ILE A 681 -2.90 4.06 30.21
C ILE A 681 -4.31 3.93 30.77
N ASP A 682 -4.96 5.07 30.95
CA ASP A 682 -6.38 5.20 31.29
C ASP A 682 -7.04 6.31 30.46
N ARG A 683 -8.34 6.18 30.24
CA ARG A 683 -9.12 7.03 29.35
C ARG A 683 -9.00 8.52 29.67
N GLN A 684 -9.12 8.86 30.94
CA GLN A 684 -9.16 10.26 31.37
C GLN A 684 -7.78 10.91 31.29
N THR A 685 -6.75 10.22 31.78
CA THR A 685 -5.37 10.73 31.76
C THR A 685 -4.87 10.92 30.32
N ILE A 686 -5.13 9.96 29.43
CA ILE A 686 -4.75 10.08 28.00
C ILE A 686 -5.42 11.32 27.39
N ALA A 687 -6.73 11.48 27.56
CA ALA A 687 -7.48 12.60 27.00
C ALA A 687 -6.97 13.96 27.51
N GLN A 688 -6.75 14.07 28.80
CA GLN A 688 -6.24 15.29 29.44
C GLN A 688 -4.81 15.61 28.98
N GLN A 689 -3.94 14.61 28.84
CA GLN A 689 -2.55 14.84 28.41
C GLN A 689 -2.50 15.27 26.94
N ILE A 690 -3.28 14.65 26.05
CA ILE A 690 -3.37 15.08 24.64
C ILE A 690 -3.92 16.52 24.56
N ALA A 691 -4.98 16.85 25.30
CA ALA A 691 -5.51 18.21 25.35
C ALA A 691 -4.47 19.21 25.85
N HIS A 692 -3.73 18.85 26.91
CA HIS A 692 -2.66 19.68 27.45
C HIS A 692 -1.52 19.90 26.46
N GLU A 693 -1.09 18.84 25.75
CA GLU A 693 -0.08 18.93 24.72
C GLU A 693 -0.50 19.89 23.61
N LEU A 694 -1.73 19.77 23.10
CA LEU A 694 -2.26 20.63 22.03
C LEU A 694 -2.39 22.10 22.45
N CYS A 695 -2.62 22.37 23.73
CA CYS A 695 -2.73 23.72 24.29
C CYS A 695 -1.39 24.39 24.62
N ASN A 696 -0.28 23.65 24.67
CA ASN A 696 1.00 24.16 25.13
C ASN A 696 2.14 23.88 24.14
N CYS A 697 3.20 24.69 24.23
CA CYS A 697 4.38 24.51 23.36
C CYS A 697 4.97 23.10 23.49
N LEU A 698 5.14 22.43 22.37
CA LEU A 698 5.74 21.10 22.29
C LEU A 698 7.27 21.18 22.30
N ASP A 699 7.93 20.54 23.26
CA ASP A 699 9.40 20.40 23.33
C ASP A 699 9.83 18.98 22.92
N PHE A 700 10.03 18.77 21.64
CA PHE A 700 10.38 17.45 21.11
C PHE A 700 11.77 16.94 21.50
N PRO A 701 12.84 17.76 21.56
CA PRO A 701 14.12 17.38 22.17
C PRO A 701 13.99 16.75 23.55
N ARG A 702 13.10 17.25 24.39
CA ARG A 702 12.88 16.72 25.76
C ARG A 702 12.31 15.29 25.72
N LEU A 703 11.38 14.99 24.81
CA LEU A 703 10.87 13.61 24.60
C LEU A 703 11.96 12.67 24.08
N ILE A 704 12.73 13.12 23.10
CA ILE A 704 13.84 12.36 22.54
C ILE A 704 14.86 12.02 23.64
N GLN A 705 15.24 13.01 24.45
CA GLN A 705 16.20 12.82 25.52
C GLN A 705 15.67 11.88 26.61
N LEU A 706 14.37 11.94 26.93
CA LEU A 706 13.72 11.04 27.86
C LEU A 706 13.85 9.58 27.40
N ALA A 707 13.43 9.29 26.16
CA ALA A 707 13.54 7.95 25.60
C ALA A 707 15.01 7.47 25.53
N TYR A 708 15.94 8.37 25.17
CA TYR A 708 17.38 8.07 25.14
C TYR A 708 17.93 7.71 26.51
N ASN A 709 17.57 8.45 27.55
CA ASN A 709 17.99 8.23 28.96
C ASN A 709 17.45 6.88 29.48
N ASP A 710 16.28 6.45 29.01
CA ASP A 710 15.68 5.15 29.35
C ASP A 710 16.26 3.99 28.52
N GLY A 711 17.32 4.25 27.74
CA GLY A 711 18.09 3.26 27.02
C GLY A 711 17.76 3.08 25.54
N ALA A 712 16.87 3.90 24.95
CA ALA A 712 16.67 3.90 23.50
C ALA A 712 17.96 4.33 22.79
N ARG A 713 18.34 3.56 21.77
CA ARG A 713 19.48 3.86 20.90
C ARG A 713 19.09 3.83 19.45
N ILE A 714 18.01 3.15 19.11
CA ILE A 714 17.47 3.05 17.77
C ILE A 714 16.06 3.62 17.76
N PHE A 715 15.85 4.65 16.96
CA PHE A 715 14.59 5.36 16.81
C PHE A 715 14.03 5.08 15.42
N VAL A 716 12.76 4.67 15.33
CA VAL A 716 12.12 4.38 14.05
C VAL A 716 10.87 5.21 13.88
N GLU A 717 10.90 6.13 12.92
CA GLU A 717 9.75 6.96 12.56
C GLU A 717 8.76 6.16 11.74
N LEU A 718 7.50 6.09 12.20
CA LEU A 718 6.40 5.31 11.65
C LEU A 718 5.26 6.21 11.17
N GLY A 719 5.27 6.51 9.90
CA GLY A 719 4.31 7.37 9.23
C GLY A 719 4.86 7.86 7.90
N ALA A 720 4.16 8.79 7.27
CA ALA A 720 4.64 9.44 6.06
C ALA A 720 5.78 10.41 6.39
N GLY A 721 6.81 10.47 5.53
CA GLY A 721 7.94 11.39 5.66
C GLY A 721 9.08 10.90 6.55
N SER A 722 9.97 11.82 6.94
CA SER A 722 11.20 11.51 7.69
C SER A 722 11.71 12.66 8.56
N ASN A 723 10.81 13.52 9.02
CA ASN A 723 11.17 14.71 9.79
C ASN A 723 11.61 14.37 11.22
N CYS A 724 10.88 13.48 11.89
CA CYS A 724 11.19 13.10 13.27
C CYS A 724 12.55 12.38 13.35
N ALA A 725 12.85 11.47 12.43
CA ALA A 725 14.15 10.79 12.40
C ALA A 725 15.31 11.80 12.23
N ARG A 726 15.13 12.83 11.39
CA ARG A 726 16.10 13.91 11.25
C ARG A 726 16.25 14.72 12.54
N TRP A 727 15.14 15.08 13.21
CA TRP A 727 15.17 15.82 14.46
C TRP A 727 15.78 15.03 15.62
N VAL A 728 15.60 13.71 15.65
CA VAL A 728 16.31 12.82 16.58
C VAL A 728 17.82 12.91 16.34
N ASN A 729 18.28 12.79 15.07
CA ASN A 729 19.69 12.90 14.71
C ASN A 729 20.28 14.26 15.09
N ASP A 730 19.53 15.35 14.88
CA ASP A 730 19.98 16.71 15.23
C ASP A 730 20.04 16.91 16.77
N THR A 731 19.10 16.32 17.51
CA THR A 731 19.01 16.45 18.97
C THR A 731 20.09 15.63 19.68
N LEU A 732 20.33 14.41 19.22
CA LEU A 732 21.31 13.49 19.82
C LEU A 732 22.69 13.57 19.16
N GLN A 733 22.98 14.65 18.42
CA GLN A 733 24.28 14.85 17.77
C GLN A 733 25.44 14.62 18.75
N GLY A 734 26.38 13.73 18.40
CA GLY A 734 27.53 13.39 19.25
C GLY A 734 27.27 12.30 20.28
N GLN A 735 26.04 11.86 20.45
CA GLN A 735 25.68 10.73 21.32
C GLN A 735 25.45 9.45 20.46
N PRO A 736 25.79 8.24 20.95
CA PRO A 736 25.57 6.99 20.22
C PRO A 736 24.07 6.74 20.00
N HIS A 737 23.58 6.89 18.76
CA HIS A 737 22.20 6.64 18.38
C HIS A 737 22.08 6.36 16.88
N ALA A 738 20.96 5.82 16.47
CA ALA A 738 20.53 5.67 15.09
C ALA A 738 19.05 6.03 14.96
N ALA A 739 18.72 6.86 13.96
CA ALA A 739 17.33 7.24 13.71
C ALA A 739 16.99 7.07 12.24
N TYR A 740 15.93 6.31 11.96
CA TYR A 740 15.50 5.91 10.63
C TYR A 740 14.00 6.16 10.44
N SER A 741 13.57 6.38 9.20
CA SER A 741 12.15 6.40 8.83
C SER A 741 11.81 5.20 7.97
N ILE A 742 10.58 4.68 8.12
CA ILE A 742 10.04 3.60 7.29
C ILE A 742 9.62 4.08 5.91
N ASN A 743 9.30 5.36 5.77
CA ASN A 743 8.81 5.94 4.53
C ASN A 743 9.70 7.09 4.06
N ARG A 744 9.82 7.23 2.74
CA ARG A 744 10.49 8.33 2.09
C ARG A 744 9.75 8.72 0.82
N LYS A 745 9.30 9.98 0.71
CA LYS A 745 8.64 10.50 -0.49
C LYS A 745 9.50 10.28 -1.73
N GLY A 746 8.90 9.77 -2.80
CA GLY A 746 9.57 9.45 -4.05
C GLY A 746 10.28 8.09 -4.09
N VAL A 747 10.12 7.26 -3.05
CA VAL A 747 10.57 5.86 -3.00
C VAL A 747 9.37 4.98 -2.71
N ASP A 748 9.20 3.89 -3.45
CA ASP A 748 8.12 2.94 -3.24
C ASP A 748 8.19 2.26 -1.86
N ASP A 749 7.07 1.71 -1.38
CA ASP A 749 7.00 1.13 -0.04
C ASP A 749 7.92 -0.08 0.13
N HIS A 750 8.03 -0.96 -0.89
CA HIS A 750 8.90 -2.12 -0.83
C HIS A 750 10.37 -1.73 -0.65
N SER A 751 10.85 -0.83 -1.50
CA SER A 751 12.22 -0.31 -1.42
C SER A 751 12.49 0.42 -0.11
N SER A 752 11.55 1.21 0.40
CA SER A 752 11.66 1.93 1.66
C SER A 752 11.78 0.98 2.85
N ILE A 753 10.93 -0.06 2.88
CA ILE A 753 10.95 -1.09 3.93
C ILE A 753 12.24 -1.91 3.89
N LEU A 754 12.69 -2.34 2.71
CA LEU A 754 13.95 -3.09 2.61
C LEU A 754 15.16 -2.28 3.05
N ARG A 755 15.21 -0.98 2.74
CA ARG A 755 16.24 -0.06 3.24
C ARG A 755 16.24 0.04 4.76
N LEU A 756 15.04 0.10 5.37
CA LEU A 756 14.92 0.06 6.83
C LEU A 756 15.39 -1.28 7.38
N MET A 757 14.97 -2.41 6.79
CA MET A 757 15.40 -3.75 7.22
C MET A 757 16.92 -3.92 7.12
N ALA A 758 17.56 -3.44 6.05
CA ALA A 758 19.01 -3.46 5.91
C ALA A 758 19.71 -2.74 7.08
N ARG A 759 19.19 -1.59 7.51
CA ARG A 759 19.72 -0.85 8.65
C ARG A 759 19.45 -1.55 9.97
N MET A 760 18.22 -2.03 10.20
CA MET A 760 17.87 -2.74 11.44
C MET A 760 18.69 -4.00 11.64
N VAL A 761 18.90 -4.78 10.58
CA VAL A 761 19.71 -6.01 10.60
C VAL A 761 21.18 -5.68 10.85
N SER A 762 21.74 -4.67 10.19
CA SER A 762 23.12 -4.24 10.39
C SER A 762 23.35 -3.66 11.79
N GLN A 763 22.32 -3.06 12.39
CA GLN A 763 22.32 -2.59 13.78
C GLN A 763 22.13 -3.73 14.82
N HIS A 764 21.98 -4.99 14.37
CA HIS A 764 21.69 -6.15 15.22
C HIS A 764 20.34 -6.09 15.97
N VAL A 765 19.37 -5.35 15.45
CA VAL A 765 18.01 -5.42 15.96
C VAL A 765 17.41 -6.78 15.63
N PRO A 766 16.76 -7.48 16.58
CA PRO A 766 16.01 -8.68 16.26
C PRO A 766 14.91 -8.40 15.23
N VAL A 767 14.99 -9.06 14.07
CA VAL A 767 14.03 -8.91 12.96
C VAL A 767 13.71 -10.28 12.38
N ASN A 768 12.44 -10.55 12.13
CA ASN A 768 12.00 -11.68 11.33
C ASN A 768 11.96 -11.27 9.85
N LEU A 769 12.90 -11.82 9.07
CA LEU A 769 12.96 -11.54 7.62
C LEU A 769 12.31 -12.64 6.77
N SER A 770 11.70 -13.66 7.38
CA SER A 770 11.18 -14.84 6.65
C SER A 770 10.22 -14.48 5.52
N VAL A 771 9.40 -13.44 5.71
CA VAL A 771 8.46 -12.96 4.68
C VAL A 771 9.13 -12.54 3.36
N LEU A 772 10.41 -12.12 3.41
CA LEU A 772 11.17 -11.70 2.23
C LEU A 772 11.77 -12.88 1.44
N TYR A 773 11.75 -14.10 2.01
CA TYR A 773 12.44 -15.28 1.48
C TYR A 773 11.54 -16.53 1.42
N GLN A 774 10.22 -16.34 1.46
CA GLN A 774 9.27 -17.46 1.28
C GLN A 774 9.37 -17.97 -0.16
N ASP A 775 9.46 -19.30 -0.31
CA ASP A 775 9.50 -20.01 -1.60
C ASP A 775 8.12 -20.10 -2.26
#